data_5c15d0a85a92ec288a8dbf13c3f1ec32
#
_entry.id   5c15d0a85a92ec288a8dbf13c3f1ec32
#
_cell.length_a   1.000
_cell.length_b   1.000
_cell.length_c   1.000
_cell.angle_alpha   90.00
_cell.angle_beta   90.00
_cell.angle_gamma   90.00
#
_symmetry.space_group_name_H-M   'P 1'
#
loop_
_entity.id
_entity.type
_entity.pdbx_description
1 polymer ?
#
loop_
_entity_poly.entity_id
_entity_poly.type
_entity_poly.pdbx_seq_one_letter_code
_entity_poly.pdbx_strand_id
1 'polypeptide(L)'
;MSSLRFRVVEKAFQTKAREFSIPEERPSEYFGKYVFNREKMFKYLPGDVFAKLVDVIDNGAALDSGIADEVASGMKRWAMELGATHYTHWFQPLTEGTAEKHDAFVEHNGKGGMMEEFSGKLLVQQEPDASSFPNGGIRNTFEARGYSAWDPSSPVFVVDDTLCIPTIFISYTGESLDYKTPLLKALRAMNKAAVDVCHYFDPSVKKVFSYLGWEQEYFLVDEGLYAARPDLLLTGRTLMGHEASKNQQLEDHYFGAIPIRVAAFMKDLEIQALELGIPVKTRHNEVAPNQFELAPIYEECNLAVDHNMLIMSLMRKVARAHGFRVLLHEKPFKGINGSGKHNNWSLGTDNGIALMAPGKTAEENLRFITFIVNTLMAVYRHNGLLKASIMSATNAHRLGANEAPPAIISSFLGTQLSQVLDHLEVSTDEDMGVLVGKHGMKLDIPQIPELLIDNTDRNRTSPFAFTGNRFEFRAVGSEANCASAMIALNTAMAEQLTDFKRDVDEAMSDDVSKETAILQVLRRYIKTCKPIRFDGNGYSEEWKAEAARRGLDCETSCPVIFDNYLSESSVRMFTSTGVMTKVELEARNEVKWETYTKKIQIEARVLGDLAMNHIVPVATHYQSMLINNVYRLKELFDASEAEGMSAENISLIREIAERTAYIKKHVDDMVEARKVANRIDNVREKAIAYHDTIAPMLEQIRYHIDKLELIVDDQMWTLPKYRELLFIR
;
A
#
# COMPACT_ATOMS: atom_id res chain seq x y z
N MET A 1 -12.05 42.18 -0.78
CA MET A 1 -10.88 41.29 -0.61
C MET A 1 -11.18 40.02 -1.33
N SER A 2 -10.26 39.49 -2.16
CA SER A 2 -10.46 38.18 -2.84
C SER A 2 -10.58 37.08 -1.79
N SER A 3 -11.40 36.04 -2.08
CA SER A 3 -11.55 34.87 -1.20
C SER A 3 -10.22 34.16 -1.01
N LEU A 4 -10.10 33.35 0.05
CA LEU A 4 -8.89 32.51 0.26
C LEU A 4 -8.58 31.64 -0.97
N ARG A 5 -9.61 31.06 -1.59
CA ARG A 5 -9.51 30.25 -2.80
C ARG A 5 -8.75 30.97 -3.92
N PHE A 6 -9.14 32.18 -4.30
CA PHE A 6 -8.49 32.90 -5.41
C PHE A 6 -7.05 33.32 -5.08
N ARG A 7 -6.77 33.65 -3.82
CA ARG A 7 -5.40 33.96 -3.39
C ARG A 7 -4.47 32.74 -3.46
N VAL A 8 -4.93 31.56 -3.07
CA VAL A 8 -4.10 30.35 -3.15
C VAL A 8 -3.95 29.88 -4.58
N VAL A 9 -4.97 30.02 -5.44
CA VAL A 9 -4.89 29.75 -6.89
C VAL A 9 -3.84 30.65 -7.54
N GLU A 10 -3.89 31.96 -7.30
CA GLU A 10 -2.91 32.92 -7.81
C GLU A 10 -1.49 32.58 -7.37
N LYS A 11 -1.32 32.28 -6.06
CA LYS A 11 -0.02 31.87 -5.51
C LYS A 11 0.50 30.58 -6.15
N ALA A 12 -0.34 29.58 -6.35
CA ALA A 12 0.04 28.31 -6.97
C ALA A 12 0.55 28.51 -8.41
N PHE A 13 -0.11 29.38 -9.21
CA PHE A 13 0.37 29.74 -10.55
C PHE A 13 1.71 30.46 -10.56
N GLN A 14 2.02 31.23 -9.50
CA GLN A 14 3.27 31.97 -9.39
C GLN A 14 4.42 31.13 -8.82
N THR A 15 4.11 29.97 -8.23
CA THR A 15 5.11 29.11 -7.60
C THR A 15 6.02 28.48 -8.67
N LYS A 16 7.32 28.74 -8.54
CA LYS A 16 8.35 28.17 -9.43
C LYS A 16 8.88 26.86 -8.88
N ALA A 17 9.54 26.07 -9.74
CA ALA A 17 10.33 24.91 -9.33
C ALA A 17 11.40 25.36 -8.32
N ARG A 18 11.56 24.57 -7.24
CA ARG A 18 12.59 24.80 -6.24
C ARG A 18 13.96 24.41 -6.80
N GLU A 19 14.97 25.23 -6.53
CA GLU A 19 16.36 24.86 -6.74
C GLU A 19 16.85 24.02 -5.56
N PHE A 20 17.65 22.98 -5.84
CA PHE A 20 18.25 22.08 -4.86
C PHE A 20 19.59 21.56 -5.37
N SER A 21 20.43 21.05 -4.49
CA SER A 21 21.73 20.51 -4.85
C SER A 21 21.59 19.18 -5.59
N ILE A 22 22.23 19.11 -6.75
CA ILE A 22 22.37 17.86 -7.50
C ILE A 22 23.80 17.38 -7.32
N PRO A 23 24.03 16.13 -6.85
CA PRO A 23 25.37 15.57 -6.76
C PRO A 23 26.09 15.60 -8.10
N GLU A 24 27.38 15.92 -8.09
CA GLU A 24 28.24 15.87 -9.28
C GLU A 24 28.62 14.41 -9.61
N GLU A 25 28.60 13.55 -8.59
CA GLU A 25 28.89 12.13 -8.67
C GLU A 25 27.76 11.37 -9.41
N ARG A 26 28.09 10.19 -9.91
CA ARG A 26 27.11 9.28 -10.51
C ARG A 26 26.21 8.66 -9.45
N PRO A 27 24.95 8.30 -9.78
CA PRO A 27 24.03 7.63 -8.84
C PRO A 27 24.63 6.42 -8.12
N SER A 28 25.45 5.62 -8.82
CA SER A 28 26.13 4.45 -8.22
C SER A 28 27.22 4.81 -7.19
N GLU A 29 27.73 6.04 -7.20
CA GLU A 29 28.81 6.50 -6.30
C GLU A 29 28.26 7.05 -4.99
N TYR A 30 27.08 7.67 -5.01
CA TYR A 30 26.41 8.15 -3.79
C TYR A 30 25.31 7.21 -3.26
N PHE A 31 25.02 6.09 -3.96
CA PHE A 31 24.04 5.11 -3.49
C PHE A 31 24.41 4.56 -2.11
N GLY A 32 23.44 4.63 -1.17
CA GLY A 32 23.64 4.18 0.20
C GLY A 32 24.65 5.01 1.01
N LYS A 33 24.88 6.28 0.64
CA LYS A 33 25.76 7.20 1.37
C LYS A 33 25.41 7.27 2.85
N TYR A 34 24.14 7.35 3.18
CA TYR A 34 23.60 7.43 4.53
C TYR A 34 23.15 6.07 5.10
N VAL A 35 23.67 4.96 4.58
CA VAL A 35 23.36 3.60 5.03
C VAL A 35 24.61 2.92 5.58
N PHE A 36 24.52 2.32 6.76
CA PHE A 36 25.58 1.51 7.36
C PHE A 36 25.63 0.13 6.66
N ASN A 37 26.05 0.15 5.40
CA ASN A 37 26.17 -1.00 4.54
C ASN A 37 27.45 -1.82 4.81
N ARG A 38 27.66 -2.91 4.09
CA ARG A 38 28.83 -3.80 4.30
C ARG A 38 30.18 -3.10 4.17
N GLU A 39 30.28 -2.12 3.27
CA GLU A 39 31.51 -1.32 3.12
C GLU A 39 31.81 -0.50 4.38
N LYS A 40 30.77 0.14 4.94
CA LYS A 40 30.91 0.89 6.20
C LYS A 40 31.12 -0.06 7.37
N MET A 41 30.42 -1.20 7.42
CA MET A 41 30.67 -2.22 8.44
C MET A 41 32.15 -2.67 8.42
N PHE A 42 32.70 -2.96 7.27
CA PHE A 42 34.10 -3.35 7.11
C PHE A 42 35.05 -2.24 7.54
N LYS A 43 34.76 -0.98 7.26
CA LYS A 43 35.57 0.19 7.60
C LYS A 43 35.54 0.53 9.08
N TYR A 44 34.40 0.38 9.74
CA TYR A 44 34.20 0.91 11.11
C TYR A 44 34.17 -0.17 12.19
N LEU A 45 34.12 -1.45 11.85
CA LEU A 45 34.15 -2.57 12.80
C LEU A 45 35.47 -3.32 12.81
N PRO A 46 35.90 -3.89 13.95
CA PRO A 46 36.95 -4.90 13.97
C PRO A 46 36.66 -6.06 13.05
N GLY A 47 37.69 -6.68 12.44
CA GLY A 47 37.50 -7.70 11.42
C GLY A 47 36.71 -8.96 11.87
N ASP A 48 36.94 -9.40 13.13
CA ASP A 48 36.21 -10.51 13.74
C ASP A 48 34.74 -10.16 14.05
N VAL A 49 34.47 -8.94 14.51
CA VAL A 49 33.12 -8.40 14.74
C VAL A 49 32.36 -8.29 13.41
N PHE A 50 33.02 -7.76 12.37
CA PHE A 50 32.47 -7.70 11.02
C PHE A 50 32.06 -9.08 10.52
N ALA A 51 32.94 -10.08 10.63
CA ALA A 51 32.67 -11.45 10.17
C ALA A 51 31.45 -12.07 10.90
N LYS A 52 31.38 -11.90 12.23
CA LYS A 52 30.23 -12.38 13.02
C LYS A 52 28.94 -11.66 12.66
N LEU A 53 28.96 -10.34 12.48
CA LEU A 53 27.78 -9.58 12.09
C LEU A 53 27.27 -9.98 10.69
N VAL A 54 28.18 -10.21 9.75
CA VAL A 54 27.84 -10.71 8.42
C VAL A 54 27.19 -12.09 8.49
N ASP A 55 27.69 -12.99 9.35
CA ASP A 55 27.07 -14.31 9.55
C ASP A 55 25.65 -14.22 10.13
N VAL A 56 25.41 -13.29 11.07
CA VAL A 56 24.06 -13.00 11.58
C VAL A 56 23.14 -12.55 10.43
N ILE A 57 23.58 -11.62 9.60
CA ILE A 57 22.79 -11.06 8.49
C ILE A 57 22.52 -12.13 7.41
N ASP A 58 23.55 -12.86 6.98
CA ASP A 58 23.48 -13.78 5.85
C ASP A 58 22.86 -15.13 6.21
N ASN A 59 23.23 -15.67 7.36
CA ASN A 59 22.88 -17.03 7.75
C ASN A 59 21.81 -17.10 8.85
N GLY A 60 21.43 -15.95 9.44
CA GLY A 60 20.47 -15.90 10.54
C GLY A 60 21.03 -16.51 11.83
N ALA A 61 22.36 -16.45 12.02
CA ALA A 61 23.00 -16.82 13.27
C ALA A 61 22.49 -15.97 14.44
N ALA A 62 22.57 -16.50 15.66
CA ALA A 62 22.22 -15.71 16.84
C ALA A 62 23.20 -14.55 17.04
N LEU A 63 22.67 -13.38 17.31
CA LEU A 63 23.49 -12.20 17.65
C LEU A 63 24.19 -12.47 18.99
N ASP A 64 25.53 -12.49 18.98
CA ASP A 64 26.34 -12.57 20.19
C ASP A 64 26.33 -11.21 20.89
N SER A 65 25.80 -11.16 22.12
CA SER A 65 25.79 -9.93 22.93
C SER A 65 27.19 -9.36 23.19
N GLY A 66 28.24 -10.21 23.08
CA GLY A 66 29.65 -9.79 23.25
C GLY A 66 30.16 -8.86 22.14
N ILE A 67 29.50 -8.81 20.96
CA ILE A 67 29.91 -7.89 19.88
C ILE A 67 29.05 -6.62 19.80
N ALA A 68 27.99 -6.55 20.57
CA ALA A 68 27.00 -5.45 20.45
C ALA A 68 27.61 -4.07 20.77
N ASP A 69 28.52 -3.99 21.72
CA ASP A 69 29.19 -2.72 22.09
C ASP A 69 30.13 -2.23 20.99
N GLU A 70 30.89 -3.14 20.37
CA GLU A 70 31.76 -2.80 19.23
C GLU A 70 30.99 -2.35 18.02
N VAL A 71 29.84 -3.05 17.73
CA VAL A 71 28.94 -2.67 16.64
C VAL A 71 28.34 -1.30 16.91
N ALA A 72 27.81 -1.06 18.12
CA ALA A 72 27.23 0.22 18.51
C ALA A 72 28.28 1.37 18.43
N SER A 73 29.50 1.13 18.91
CA SER A 73 30.61 2.08 18.82
C SER A 73 30.97 2.42 17.37
N GLY A 74 31.04 1.42 16.50
CA GLY A 74 31.30 1.60 15.07
C GLY A 74 30.18 2.40 14.37
N MET A 75 28.92 2.08 14.64
CA MET A 75 27.76 2.80 14.13
C MET A 75 27.73 4.24 14.59
N LYS A 76 27.92 4.50 15.89
CA LYS A 76 28.00 5.86 16.46
C LYS A 76 29.08 6.70 15.77
N ARG A 77 30.28 6.17 15.67
CA ARG A 77 31.39 6.89 15.02
C ARG A 77 31.09 7.26 13.59
N TRP A 78 30.55 6.32 12.81
CA TRP A 78 30.12 6.57 11.45
C TRP A 78 29.00 7.62 11.37
N ALA A 79 27.97 7.51 12.19
CA ALA A 79 26.84 8.43 12.20
C ALA A 79 27.27 9.85 12.61
N MET A 80 28.14 9.99 13.61
CA MET A 80 28.69 11.29 14.05
C MET A 80 29.56 11.94 12.97
N GLU A 81 30.29 11.19 12.18
CA GLU A 81 31.03 11.71 11.01
C GLU A 81 30.08 12.28 9.93
N LEU A 82 28.84 11.81 9.88
CA LEU A 82 27.75 12.35 9.03
C LEU A 82 26.97 13.50 9.69
N GLY A 83 27.33 13.88 10.94
CA GLY A 83 26.66 14.94 11.68
C GLY A 83 25.51 14.51 12.57
N ALA A 84 25.27 13.21 12.74
CA ALA A 84 24.22 12.73 13.64
C ALA A 84 24.53 13.05 15.09
N THR A 85 23.53 13.51 15.82
CA THR A 85 23.56 13.85 17.25
C THR A 85 22.58 13.01 18.07
N HIS A 86 21.67 12.34 17.40
CA HIS A 86 20.61 11.53 17.98
C HIS A 86 20.58 10.13 17.37
N TYR A 87 19.90 9.21 18.06
CA TYR A 87 19.55 7.88 17.57
C TYR A 87 18.10 7.55 17.90
N THR A 88 17.50 6.64 17.16
CA THR A 88 16.16 6.15 17.39
C THR A 88 16.02 4.69 16.99
N HIS A 89 15.22 3.94 17.75
CA HIS A 89 14.64 2.70 17.26
C HIS A 89 13.48 3.06 16.31
N TRP A 90 13.64 2.68 15.05
CA TRP A 90 12.69 2.96 13.98
C TRP A 90 11.87 1.69 13.71
N PHE A 91 10.54 1.75 13.87
CA PHE A 91 9.66 0.59 13.76
C PHE A 91 8.33 0.93 13.09
N GLN A 92 7.54 -0.10 12.75
CA GLN A 92 6.29 -0.03 11.99
C GLN A 92 5.13 -0.51 12.86
N PRO A 93 4.52 0.35 13.69
CA PRO A 93 3.42 -0.01 14.57
C PRO A 93 2.15 -0.39 13.77
N LEU A 94 1.11 -0.88 14.45
CA LEU A 94 -0.20 -1.19 13.86
C LEU A 94 -1.01 0.05 13.46
N THR A 95 -0.38 1.22 13.44
CA THR A 95 -0.89 2.46 12.83
C THR A 95 -0.36 2.63 11.42
N GLU A 96 -0.80 3.66 10.73
CA GLU A 96 -0.20 4.07 9.46
C GLU A 96 1.12 4.81 9.71
N GLY A 97 2.16 4.46 8.94
CA GLY A 97 3.47 5.09 9.03
C GLY A 97 4.46 4.35 9.91
N THR A 98 5.48 5.09 10.34
CA THR A 98 6.58 4.62 11.18
C THR A 98 6.58 5.35 12.51
N ALA A 99 7.23 4.78 13.51
CA ALA A 99 7.37 5.35 14.84
C ALA A 99 8.86 5.47 15.21
N GLU A 100 9.19 6.56 15.88
CA GLU A 100 10.53 6.91 16.30
C GLU A 100 10.48 7.77 17.56
N LYS A 101 11.52 7.63 18.41
CA LYS A 101 11.77 8.46 19.59
C LYS A 101 13.24 8.83 19.60
N HIS A 102 13.54 10.08 19.32
CA HIS A 102 14.91 10.57 19.19
C HIS A 102 15.55 10.77 20.56
N ASP A 103 16.54 9.97 20.89
CA ASP A 103 17.37 10.11 22.08
C ASP A 103 18.74 10.67 21.65
N ALA A 104 19.24 11.67 22.36
CA ALA A 104 20.56 12.22 22.08
C ALA A 104 21.67 11.24 22.50
N PHE A 105 22.82 11.27 21.80
CA PHE A 105 23.99 10.50 22.22
C PHE A 105 24.62 11.01 23.53
N VAL A 106 24.12 12.09 24.12
CA VAL A 106 24.71 12.80 25.23
C VAL A 106 24.44 12.12 26.58
N GLU A 107 25.53 11.78 27.30
CA GLU A 107 25.49 11.20 28.64
C GLU A 107 26.42 11.95 29.59
N HIS A 108 26.21 11.84 30.89
CA HIS A 108 27.09 12.39 31.89
C HIS A 108 28.42 11.63 31.98
N ASN A 109 29.56 12.35 31.93
CA ASN A 109 30.89 11.74 32.07
C ASN A 109 31.30 11.44 33.51
N GLY A 110 30.43 11.63 34.50
CA GLY A 110 30.70 11.44 35.92
C GLY A 110 31.65 12.46 36.58
N LYS A 111 32.14 13.44 35.80
CA LYS A 111 33.11 14.47 36.25
C LYS A 111 32.57 15.89 36.06
N GLY A 112 31.26 16.05 35.97
CA GLY A 112 30.59 17.33 35.80
C GLY A 112 30.53 17.84 34.34
N GLY A 113 30.86 16.99 33.37
CA GLY A 113 30.75 17.26 31.93
C GLY A 113 29.88 16.23 31.26
N MET A 114 29.81 16.34 29.93
CA MET A 114 29.04 15.44 29.05
C MET A 114 30.00 14.68 28.12
N MET A 115 29.57 13.54 27.63
CA MET A 115 30.22 12.75 26.59
C MET A 115 29.19 12.14 25.67
N GLU A 116 29.57 11.77 24.48
CA GLU A 116 28.74 11.03 23.55
C GLU A 116 28.87 9.52 23.81
N GLU A 117 27.76 8.89 24.13
CA GLU A 117 27.67 7.44 24.38
C GLU A 117 26.53 6.79 23.58
N PHE A 118 26.80 5.59 23.08
CA PHE A 118 25.81 4.68 22.49
C PHE A 118 26.31 3.25 22.70
N SER A 119 25.72 2.55 23.64
CA SER A 119 26.11 1.20 24.03
C SER A 119 25.40 0.12 23.21
N GLY A 120 25.96 -1.08 23.22
CA GLY A 120 25.32 -2.25 22.63
C GLY A 120 23.95 -2.55 23.22
N LYS A 121 23.74 -2.25 24.51
CA LYS A 121 22.41 -2.37 25.15
C LYS A 121 21.40 -1.46 24.45
N LEU A 122 21.76 -0.20 24.18
CA LEU A 122 20.88 0.78 23.52
C LEU A 122 20.64 0.44 22.05
N LEU A 123 21.60 -0.20 21.39
CA LEU A 123 21.45 -0.72 20.03
C LEU A 123 20.46 -1.90 19.98
N VAL A 124 20.65 -2.88 20.86
CA VAL A 124 19.95 -4.17 20.75
C VAL A 124 18.50 -4.07 21.23
N GLN A 125 18.24 -3.33 22.33
CA GLN A 125 16.92 -3.28 22.93
C GLN A 125 16.64 -1.95 23.60
N GLN A 126 15.38 -1.47 23.46
CA GLN A 126 14.83 -0.37 24.25
C GLN A 126 13.46 -0.75 24.81
N GLU A 127 13.01 0.02 25.80
CA GLU A 127 11.72 -0.16 26.48
C GLU A 127 10.84 1.10 26.28
N PRO A 128 10.31 1.34 25.05
CA PRO A 128 9.47 2.50 24.79
C PRO A 128 8.11 2.38 25.49
N ASP A 129 7.53 3.54 25.81
CA ASP A 129 6.13 3.59 26.23
C ASP A 129 5.21 3.22 25.08
N ALA A 130 4.47 2.13 25.24
CA ALA A 130 3.56 1.59 24.25
C ALA A 130 2.10 2.05 24.45
N SER A 131 1.80 2.92 25.43
CA SER A 131 0.43 3.27 25.83
C SER A 131 -0.37 3.96 24.72
N SER A 132 0.29 4.69 23.81
CA SER A 132 -0.35 5.38 22.69
C SER A 132 -0.55 4.50 21.44
N PHE A 133 0.05 3.30 21.39
CA PHE A 133 -0.07 2.43 20.22
C PHE A 133 -1.29 1.50 20.32
N PRO A 134 -2.01 1.27 19.20
CA PRO A 134 -3.10 0.30 19.15
C PRO A 134 -2.60 -1.10 19.53
N ASN A 135 -3.35 -1.80 20.37
CA ASN A 135 -2.99 -3.13 20.84
C ASN A 135 -4.14 -4.15 20.83
N GLY A 136 -5.36 -3.74 20.43
CA GLY A 136 -6.52 -4.63 20.31
C GLY A 136 -6.86 -5.38 21.60
N GLY A 137 -6.64 -4.78 22.77
CA GLY A 137 -6.95 -5.39 24.07
C GLY A 137 -5.90 -6.38 24.58
N ILE A 138 -4.80 -6.63 23.87
CA ILE A 138 -3.68 -7.47 24.36
C ILE A 138 -3.15 -6.94 25.68
N ARG A 139 -3.18 -5.62 25.86
CA ARG A 139 -2.56 -4.96 26.99
C ARG A 139 -3.56 -4.12 27.79
N ASN A 140 -3.46 -4.20 29.11
CA ASN A 140 -4.16 -3.29 30.00
C ASN A 140 -3.48 -1.91 30.05
N THR A 141 -4.26 -0.85 30.29
CA THR A 141 -3.77 0.54 30.30
C THR A 141 -2.65 0.81 31.30
N PHE A 142 -2.52 0.04 32.36
CA PHE A 142 -1.45 0.19 33.37
C PHE A 142 -0.13 -0.51 32.94
N GLU A 143 -0.14 -1.36 31.95
CA GLU A 143 1.06 -2.00 31.38
C GLU A 143 1.57 -1.16 30.21
N ALA A 144 2.22 -0.04 30.52
CA ALA A 144 2.63 0.94 29.50
C ALA A 144 3.88 0.52 28.70
N ARG A 145 4.61 -0.52 29.13
CA ARG A 145 5.88 -0.92 28.52
C ARG A 145 5.69 -1.85 27.33
N GLY A 146 6.48 -1.62 26.30
CA GLY A 146 6.79 -2.57 25.23
C GLY A 146 8.30 -2.70 25.08
N TYR A 147 8.72 -3.57 24.18
CA TYR A 147 10.13 -3.73 23.81
C TYR A 147 10.30 -3.48 22.32
N SER A 148 11.33 -2.69 21.96
CA SER A 148 11.86 -2.68 20.61
C SER A 148 13.17 -3.44 20.59
N ALA A 149 13.40 -4.24 19.54
CA ALA A 149 14.63 -5.01 19.40
C ALA A 149 15.17 -4.86 17.97
N TRP A 150 16.48 -4.63 17.85
CA TRP A 150 17.17 -4.44 16.59
C TRP A 150 16.97 -5.64 15.65
N ASP A 151 16.69 -5.36 14.38
CA ASP A 151 16.71 -6.31 13.28
C ASP A 151 18.00 -6.12 12.45
N PRO A 152 19.02 -6.97 12.63
CA PRO A 152 20.25 -6.87 11.88
C PRO A 152 20.11 -7.13 10.37
N SER A 153 19.02 -7.77 9.94
CA SER A 153 18.76 -8.06 8.52
C SER A 153 18.38 -6.80 7.72
N SER A 154 18.01 -5.71 8.40
CA SER A 154 17.79 -4.39 7.81
C SER A 154 18.92 -3.44 8.15
N PRO A 155 19.54 -2.77 7.18
CA PRO A 155 20.65 -1.86 7.44
C PRO A 155 20.20 -0.61 8.22
N VAL A 156 21.05 -0.18 9.14
CA VAL A 156 20.89 1.07 9.88
C VAL A 156 21.20 2.24 8.95
N PHE A 157 20.50 3.36 9.10
CA PHE A 157 20.64 4.52 8.22
C PHE A 157 20.58 5.84 9.01
N VAL A 158 21.02 6.94 8.39
CA VAL A 158 20.96 8.29 8.97
C VAL A 158 19.99 9.14 8.16
N VAL A 159 19.02 9.73 8.86
CA VAL A 159 18.13 10.76 8.30
C VAL A 159 18.30 12.04 9.11
N ASP A 160 18.55 13.14 8.42
CA ASP A 160 18.86 14.43 9.04
C ASP A 160 20.05 14.29 10.04
N ASP A 161 19.80 14.48 11.33
CA ASP A 161 20.77 14.37 12.41
C ASP A 161 20.60 13.10 13.28
N THR A 162 19.85 12.11 12.80
CA THR A 162 19.44 10.95 13.60
C THR A 162 19.85 9.63 12.97
N LEU A 163 20.51 8.78 13.76
CA LEU A 163 20.79 7.38 13.46
C LEU A 163 19.52 6.55 13.66
N CYS A 164 18.93 6.03 12.60
CA CYS A 164 17.72 5.22 12.61
C CYS A 164 18.06 3.73 12.57
N ILE A 165 17.58 2.99 13.56
CA ILE A 165 17.85 1.56 13.78
C ILE A 165 16.55 0.80 13.52
N PRO A 166 16.42 0.01 12.41
CA PRO A 166 15.24 -0.78 12.16
C PRO A 166 15.02 -1.83 13.25
N THR A 167 13.83 -1.85 13.83
CA THR A 167 13.50 -2.72 14.96
C THR A 167 12.15 -3.40 14.80
N ILE A 168 11.96 -4.51 15.49
CA ILE A 168 10.65 -5.05 15.83
C ILE A 168 10.09 -4.31 17.05
N PHE A 169 8.78 -4.41 17.26
CA PHE A 169 8.10 -3.86 18.42
C PHE A 169 7.08 -4.86 18.98
N ILE A 170 7.25 -5.24 20.25
CA ILE A 170 6.44 -6.23 20.93
C ILE A 170 5.89 -5.70 22.26
N SER A 171 4.81 -6.30 22.74
CA SER A 171 4.25 -6.03 24.07
C SER A 171 5.19 -6.52 25.18
N TYR A 172 4.90 -6.13 26.41
CA TYR A 172 5.61 -6.63 27.59
C TYR A 172 5.54 -8.16 27.73
N THR A 173 4.47 -8.77 27.26
CA THR A 173 4.21 -10.22 27.30
C THR A 173 4.69 -10.97 26.05
N GLY A 174 5.21 -10.26 25.06
CA GLY A 174 5.89 -10.83 23.89
C GLY A 174 5.06 -10.87 22.60
N GLU A 175 3.80 -10.42 22.60
CA GLU A 175 2.98 -10.35 21.39
C GLU A 175 3.44 -9.21 20.49
N SER A 176 3.44 -9.45 19.19
CA SER A 176 3.84 -8.45 18.19
C SER A 176 2.80 -7.31 18.09
N LEU A 177 3.28 -6.07 18.21
CA LEU A 177 2.50 -4.83 18.06
C LEU A 177 2.90 -4.04 16.82
N ASP A 178 3.60 -4.69 15.88
CA ASP A 178 4.14 -4.13 14.65
C ASP A 178 3.83 -5.00 13.43
N TYR A 179 4.23 -4.54 12.25
CA TYR A 179 4.15 -5.31 11.01
C TYR A 179 5.41 -6.16 10.75
N LYS A 180 6.57 -5.74 11.27
CA LYS A 180 7.86 -6.37 10.96
C LYS A 180 8.01 -7.75 11.61
N THR A 181 7.60 -7.90 12.86
CA THR A 181 7.72 -9.18 13.58
C THR A 181 7.00 -10.33 12.85
N PRO A 182 5.71 -10.24 12.51
CA PRO A 182 5.05 -11.32 11.76
C PRO A 182 5.57 -11.45 10.33
N LEU A 183 6.06 -10.36 9.69
CA LEU A 183 6.70 -10.46 8.38
C LEU A 183 7.95 -11.33 8.42
N LEU A 184 8.87 -11.07 9.35
CA LEU A 184 10.09 -11.86 9.53
C LEU A 184 9.78 -13.35 9.82
N LYS A 185 8.77 -13.60 10.66
CA LYS A 185 8.30 -14.96 10.94
C LYS A 185 7.73 -15.65 9.68
N ALA A 186 6.93 -14.94 8.88
CA ALA A 186 6.35 -15.44 7.64
C ALA A 186 7.43 -15.76 6.60
N LEU A 187 8.43 -14.88 6.43
CA LEU A 187 9.55 -15.09 5.53
C LEU A 187 10.41 -16.29 5.96
N ARG A 188 10.64 -16.47 7.26
CA ARG A 188 11.33 -17.64 7.79
C ARG A 188 10.56 -18.95 7.54
N ALA A 189 9.25 -18.95 7.76
CA ALA A 189 8.40 -20.12 7.51
C ALA A 189 8.38 -20.48 6.02
N MET A 190 8.23 -19.48 5.14
CA MET A 190 8.27 -19.63 3.69
C MET A 190 9.62 -20.17 3.22
N ASN A 191 10.73 -19.59 3.68
CA ASN A 191 12.08 -20.05 3.35
C ASN A 191 12.25 -21.53 3.67
N LYS A 192 11.90 -21.97 4.89
CA LYS A 192 12.00 -23.36 5.31
C LYS A 192 11.20 -24.31 4.39
N ALA A 193 9.93 -24.01 4.18
CA ALA A 193 9.05 -24.84 3.36
C ALA A 193 9.50 -24.88 1.88
N ALA A 194 9.99 -23.74 1.36
CA ALA A 194 10.47 -23.68 -0.02
C ALA A 194 11.79 -24.42 -0.23
N VAL A 195 12.73 -24.36 0.71
CA VAL A 195 13.98 -25.16 0.67
C VAL A 195 13.66 -26.66 0.65
N ASP A 196 12.74 -27.13 1.51
CA ASP A 196 12.33 -28.53 1.57
C ASP A 196 11.77 -29.01 0.22
N VAL A 197 11.03 -28.17 -0.51
CA VAL A 197 10.54 -28.48 -1.87
C VAL A 197 11.64 -28.35 -2.92
N CYS A 198 12.52 -27.35 -2.83
CA CYS A 198 13.67 -27.20 -3.74
C CYS A 198 14.57 -28.43 -3.74
N HIS A 199 14.72 -29.13 -2.62
CA HIS A 199 15.54 -30.32 -2.51
C HIS A 199 15.05 -31.50 -3.39
N TYR A 200 13.85 -31.48 -3.91
CA TYR A 200 13.45 -32.43 -4.98
C TYR A 200 14.20 -32.19 -6.29
N PHE A 201 14.65 -30.96 -6.55
CA PHE A 201 15.30 -30.56 -7.79
C PHE A 201 16.79 -30.26 -7.63
N ASP A 202 17.17 -29.59 -6.53
CA ASP A 202 18.55 -29.20 -6.24
C ASP A 202 18.83 -29.27 -4.72
N PRO A 203 19.49 -30.33 -4.24
CA PRO A 203 19.85 -30.46 -2.83
C PRO A 203 20.88 -29.42 -2.32
N SER A 204 21.51 -28.67 -3.21
CA SER A 204 22.48 -27.61 -2.82
C SER A 204 21.85 -26.32 -2.32
N VAL A 205 20.56 -26.13 -2.57
CA VAL A 205 19.81 -24.92 -2.11
C VAL A 205 19.76 -24.92 -0.59
N LYS A 206 20.24 -23.83 0.02
CA LYS A 206 20.24 -23.64 1.48
C LYS A 206 19.22 -22.60 1.93
N LYS A 207 18.88 -21.66 1.05
CA LYS A 207 17.99 -20.55 1.36
C LYS A 207 17.13 -20.18 0.14
N VAL A 208 15.87 -19.87 0.41
CA VAL A 208 14.95 -19.29 -0.57
C VAL A 208 14.51 -17.92 -0.06
N PHE A 209 14.72 -16.91 -0.88
CA PHE A 209 14.30 -15.53 -0.60
C PHE A 209 12.93 -15.26 -1.21
N SER A 210 12.11 -14.53 -0.47
CA SER A 210 10.96 -13.83 -1.02
C SER A 210 11.41 -12.44 -1.46
N TYR A 211 11.12 -12.09 -2.69
CA TYR A 211 11.43 -10.78 -3.26
C TYR A 211 10.17 -9.95 -3.42
N LEU A 212 10.31 -8.64 -3.24
CA LEU A 212 9.26 -7.66 -3.42
C LEU A 212 9.77 -6.46 -4.22
N GLY A 213 9.05 -6.10 -5.28
CA GLY A 213 9.19 -4.81 -5.96
C GLY A 213 7.85 -4.09 -5.86
N TRP A 214 7.79 -3.03 -5.09
CA TRP A 214 6.57 -2.22 -4.96
C TRP A 214 6.52 -1.12 -6.02
N GLU A 215 5.32 -0.80 -6.48
CA GLU A 215 5.03 0.33 -7.38
C GLU A 215 4.17 1.32 -6.60
N GLN A 216 4.74 2.46 -6.22
CA GLN A 216 4.06 3.46 -5.39
C GLN A 216 3.41 4.51 -6.28
N GLU A 217 2.10 4.42 -6.44
CA GLU A 217 1.30 5.49 -7.02
C GLU A 217 0.96 6.55 -5.97
N TYR A 218 0.81 7.80 -6.40
CA TYR A 218 0.48 8.92 -5.52
C TYR A 218 -0.07 10.12 -6.31
N PHE A 219 -0.80 11.01 -5.62
CA PHE A 219 -1.17 12.32 -6.16
C PHE A 219 -0.33 13.43 -5.54
N LEU A 220 -0.11 14.50 -6.29
CA LEU A 220 0.44 15.75 -5.79
C LEU A 220 -0.62 16.85 -5.88
N VAL A 221 -0.71 17.66 -4.82
CA VAL A 221 -1.54 18.88 -4.79
C VAL A 221 -0.68 20.02 -4.31
N ASP A 222 -0.85 21.21 -4.90
CA ASP A 222 -0.19 22.43 -4.40
C ASP A 222 -0.51 22.65 -2.93
N GLU A 223 0.50 22.99 -2.12
CA GLU A 223 0.37 23.10 -0.66
C GLU A 223 -0.69 24.13 -0.24
N GLY A 224 -0.80 25.24 -0.97
CA GLY A 224 -1.81 26.27 -0.69
C GLY A 224 -3.23 25.79 -0.97
N LEU A 225 -3.42 25.07 -2.08
CA LEU A 225 -4.72 24.48 -2.43
C LEU A 225 -5.12 23.37 -1.45
N TYR A 226 -4.17 22.53 -1.06
CA TYR A 226 -4.38 21.51 -0.03
C TYR A 226 -4.81 22.12 1.31
N ALA A 227 -4.10 23.15 1.78
CA ALA A 227 -4.41 23.83 3.04
C ALA A 227 -5.78 24.54 3.03
N ALA A 228 -6.27 24.92 1.85
CA ALA A 228 -7.59 25.54 1.68
C ALA A 228 -8.73 24.49 1.60
N ARG A 229 -8.46 23.20 1.71
CA ARG A 229 -9.42 22.08 1.67
C ARG A 229 -9.34 21.27 2.96
N PRO A 230 -10.22 21.58 3.96
CA PRO A 230 -10.24 20.86 5.25
C PRO A 230 -10.42 19.35 5.13
N ASP A 231 -11.16 18.88 4.14
CA ASP A 231 -11.31 17.44 3.87
C ASP A 231 -9.98 16.79 3.44
N LEU A 232 -9.23 17.36 2.51
CA LEU A 232 -7.89 16.86 2.16
C LEU A 232 -6.95 16.87 3.36
N LEU A 233 -6.98 17.95 4.14
CA LEU A 233 -6.12 18.09 5.32
C LEU A 233 -6.37 17.03 6.39
N LEU A 234 -7.64 16.69 6.65
CA LEU A 234 -8.05 15.87 7.78
C LEU A 234 -8.31 14.41 7.41
N THR A 235 -8.60 14.11 6.13
CA THR A 235 -8.96 12.75 5.69
C THR A 235 -8.08 12.21 4.55
N GLY A 236 -7.26 13.05 3.94
CA GLY A 236 -6.44 12.68 2.77
C GLY A 236 -7.24 12.57 1.46
N ARG A 237 -8.57 12.76 1.50
CA ARG A 237 -9.44 12.74 0.31
C ARG A 237 -10.44 13.88 0.29
N THR A 238 -10.99 14.15 -0.89
CA THR A 238 -12.10 15.10 -1.04
C THR A 238 -13.42 14.45 -0.65
N LEU A 239 -14.14 15.05 0.29
CA LEU A 239 -15.49 14.62 0.71
C LEU A 239 -16.59 15.30 -0.10
N MET A 240 -16.24 16.30 -0.92
CA MET A 240 -17.09 17.01 -1.85
C MET A 240 -16.28 17.50 -3.04
N GLY A 241 -16.94 17.78 -4.15
CA GLY A 241 -16.35 18.33 -5.36
C GLY A 241 -16.93 17.69 -6.60
N HIS A 242 -17.45 18.53 -7.52
CA HIS A 242 -17.90 18.08 -8.83
C HIS A 242 -16.71 17.82 -9.75
N GLU A 243 -16.83 16.86 -10.65
CA GLU A 243 -15.81 16.57 -11.67
C GLU A 243 -15.48 17.81 -12.50
N ALA A 244 -14.19 17.97 -12.83
CA ALA A 244 -13.77 19.02 -13.73
C ALA A 244 -14.25 18.74 -15.16
N SER A 245 -14.48 19.79 -15.97
CA SER A 245 -14.90 19.65 -17.38
C SER A 245 -13.88 18.89 -18.21
N LYS A 246 -12.58 19.03 -17.93
CA LYS A 246 -11.53 18.11 -18.35
C LYS A 246 -11.26 17.14 -17.22
N ASN A 247 -11.19 15.84 -17.54
CA ASN A 247 -10.92 14.77 -16.60
C ASN A 247 -9.71 13.96 -17.12
N GLN A 248 -9.73 12.61 -17.08
CA GLN A 248 -8.71 11.73 -17.68
C GLN A 248 -8.91 11.62 -19.19
N GLN A 249 -8.57 12.64 -19.94
CA GLN A 249 -8.87 12.74 -21.37
C GLN A 249 -7.67 13.23 -22.15
N LEU A 250 -7.44 12.62 -23.30
CA LEU A 250 -6.49 13.06 -24.35
C LEU A 250 -5.02 13.13 -23.92
N GLU A 251 -4.65 14.04 -23.01
CA GLU A 251 -3.26 14.34 -22.64
C GLU A 251 -2.80 13.66 -21.36
N ASP A 252 -3.73 13.14 -20.57
CA ASP A 252 -3.43 12.50 -19.30
C ASP A 252 -3.15 11.00 -19.55
N HIS A 253 -1.89 10.59 -19.46
CA HIS A 253 -1.44 9.22 -19.68
C HIS A 253 0.01 9.03 -19.20
N TYR A 254 0.46 7.78 -19.07
CA TYR A 254 1.79 7.38 -18.59
C TYR A 254 2.96 8.07 -19.30
N PHE A 255 2.84 8.35 -20.60
CA PHE A 255 3.92 8.88 -21.42
C PHE A 255 3.82 10.39 -21.63
N GLY A 256 2.96 11.09 -20.91
CA GLY A 256 2.86 12.54 -20.93
C GLY A 256 4.15 13.19 -20.39
N ALA A 257 4.42 14.43 -20.82
CA ALA A 257 5.52 15.21 -20.28
C ALA A 257 5.31 15.49 -18.79
N ILE A 258 6.32 15.23 -17.98
CA ILE A 258 6.26 15.52 -16.54
C ILE A 258 6.35 17.05 -16.35
N PRO A 259 5.41 17.68 -15.62
CA PRO A 259 5.45 19.11 -15.36
C PRO A 259 6.74 19.53 -14.63
N ILE A 260 7.27 20.73 -14.95
CA ILE A 260 8.59 21.17 -14.48
C ILE A 260 8.73 21.13 -12.96
N ARG A 261 7.73 21.64 -12.20
CA ARG A 261 7.77 21.61 -10.73
C ARG A 261 7.77 20.17 -10.19
N VAL A 262 6.99 19.29 -10.82
CA VAL A 262 6.92 17.86 -10.45
C VAL A 262 8.23 17.15 -10.79
N ALA A 263 8.83 17.44 -11.95
CA ALA A 263 10.12 16.86 -12.33
C ALA A 263 11.24 17.26 -11.34
N ALA A 264 11.23 18.49 -10.84
CA ALA A 264 12.15 18.94 -9.79
C ALA A 264 11.94 18.17 -8.47
N PHE A 265 10.70 18.02 -8.04
CA PHE A 265 10.35 17.20 -6.86
C PHE A 265 10.81 15.75 -7.04
N MET A 266 10.46 15.11 -8.16
CA MET A 266 10.84 13.73 -8.43
C MET A 266 12.36 13.52 -8.44
N LYS A 267 13.11 14.50 -8.97
CA LYS A 267 14.57 14.41 -9.03
C LYS A 267 15.21 14.54 -7.65
N ASP A 268 14.73 15.46 -6.82
CA ASP A 268 15.20 15.63 -5.44
C ASP A 268 14.86 14.37 -4.61
N LEU A 269 13.64 13.86 -4.73
CA LEU A 269 13.22 12.63 -4.07
C LEU A 269 14.10 11.42 -4.48
N GLU A 270 14.38 11.27 -5.77
CA GLU A 270 15.24 10.20 -6.29
C GLU A 270 16.65 10.25 -5.70
N ILE A 271 17.26 11.45 -5.63
CA ILE A 271 18.60 11.63 -5.05
C ILE A 271 18.60 11.21 -3.59
N GLN A 272 17.68 11.76 -2.78
CA GLN A 272 17.61 11.43 -1.35
C GLN A 272 17.28 9.95 -1.10
N ALA A 273 16.44 9.35 -1.93
CA ALA A 273 16.12 7.93 -1.86
C ALA A 273 17.36 7.06 -2.15
N LEU A 274 18.12 7.38 -3.20
CA LEU A 274 19.36 6.66 -3.54
C LEU A 274 20.44 6.83 -2.46
N GLU A 275 20.58 8.00 -1.86
CA GLU A 275 21.49 8.23 -0.72
C GLU A 275 21.11 7.38 0.50
N LEU A 276 19.81 7.08 0.69
CA LEU A 276 19.27 6.19 1.72
C LEU A 276 19.23 4.70 1.29
N GLY A 277 19.86 4.36 0.16
CA GLY A 277 19.94 2.98 -0.31
C GLY A 277 18.66 2.42 -0.93
N ILE A 278 17.64 3.25 -1.18
CA ILE A 278 16.42 2.83 -1.86
C ILE A 278 16.67 2.85 -3.37
N PRO A 279 16.65 1.70 -4.06
CA PRO A 279 17.08 1.60 -5.44
C PRO A 279 15.99 2.05 -6.44
N VAL A 280 15.59 3.33 -6.37
CA VAL A 280 14.61 3.91 -7.26
C VAL A 280 15.04 3.74 -8.71
N LYS A 281 14.13 3.23 -9.56
CA LYS A 281 14.41 2.89 -10.96
C LYS A 281 13.56 3.69 -11.93
N THR A 282 12.27 3.84 -11.65
CA THR A 282 11.31 4.38 -12.59
C THR A 282 10.46 5.45 -11.90
N ARG A 283 10.16 6.51 -12.66
CA ARG A 283 9.21 7.56 -12.30
C ARG A 283 8.51 8.05 -13.54
N HIS A 284 7.21 8.25 -13.50
CA HIS A 284 6.41 8.71 -14.63
C HIS A 284 5.07 9.30 -14.17
N ASN A 285 4.33 9.89 -15.13
CA ASN A 285 2.94 10.23 -14.93
C ASN A 285 2.08 8.97 -14.85
N GLU A 286 1.03 9.04 -14.06
CA GLU A 286 -0.09 8.11 -14.09
C GLU A 286 -1.24 8.64 -14.95
N VAL A 287 -2.31 7.83 -15.10
CA VAL A 287 -3.44 8.12 -15.99
C VAL A 287 -4.26 9.32 -15.52
N ALA A 288 -4.44 9.50 -14.22
CA ALA A 288 -5.19 10.63 -13.69
C ALA A 288 -4.34 11.93 -13.67
N PRO A 289 -4.96 13.10 -13.87
CA PRO A 289 -4.26 14.37 -13.72
C PRO A 289 -3.69 14.52 -12.30
N ASN A 290 -2.46 14.99 -12.20
CA ASN A 290 -1.69 15.10 -10.94
C ASN A 290 -1.42 13.77 -10.22
N GLN A 291 -1.54 12.65 -10.93
CA GLN A 291 -1.15 11.32 -10.44
C GLN A 291 0.18 10.89 -11.05
N PHE A 292 1.01 10.25 -10.24
CA PHE A 292 2.38 9.86 -10.57
C PHE A 292 2.72 8.52 -9.93
N GLU A 293 3.76 7.86 -10.44
CA GLU A 293 4.28 6.61 -9.91
C GLU A 293 5.79 6.66 -9.71
N LEU A 294 6.24 5.92 -8.71
CA LEU A 294 7.63 5.64 -8.39
C LEU A 294 7.80 4.14 -8.14
N ALA A 295 8.76 3.51 -8.80
CA ALA A 295 9.05 2.09 -8.62
C ALA A 295 10.56 1.85 -8.44
N PRO A 296 10.98 1.02 -7.46
CA PRO A 296 12.37 0.60 -7.27
C PRO A 296 12.72 -0.66 -8.08
N ILE A 297 13.99 -1.03 -8.08
CA ILE A 297 14.42 -2.40 -8.31
C ILE A 297 13.91 -3.25 -7.15
N TYR A 298 13.45 -4.47 -7.43
CA TYR A 298 13.01 -5.40 -6.38
C TYR A 298 14.13 -5.81 -5.44
N GLU A 299 13.79 -6.04 -4.19
CA GLU A 299 14.71 -6.41 -3.12
C GLU A 299 14.16 -7.60 -2.31
N GLU A 300 14.94 -8.09 -1.35
CA GLU A 300 14.43 -9.00 -0.33
C GLU A 300 13.23 -8.35 0.38
N CYS A 301 12.20 -9.15 0.66
CA CYS A 301 10.89 -8.64 1.03
C CYS A 301 10.88 -7.77 2.29
N ASN A 302 11.65 -8.14 3.34
CA ASN A 302 11.73 -7.35 4.56
C ASN A 302 12.37 -5.98 4.29
N LEU A 303 13.47 -5.94 3.55
CA LEU A 303 14.14 -4.70 3.18
C LEU A 303 13.28 -3.84 2.27
N ALA A 304 12.60 -4.45 1.29
CA ALA A 304 11.69 -3.74 0.40
C ALA A 304 10.52 -3.07 1.14
N VAL A 305 9.99 -3.72 2.19
CA VAL A 305 8.96 -3.15 3.06
C VAL A 305 9.50 -1.96 3.85
N ASP A 306 10.68 -2.08 4.45
CA ASP A 306 11.31 -0.95 5.17
C ASP A 306 11.55 0.24 4.22
N HIS A 307 12.08 -0.02 3.03
CA HIS A 307 12.31 1.02 2.01
C HIS A 307 11.00 1.66 1.54
N ASN A 308 9.90 0.92 1.43
CA ASN A 308 8.60 1.50 1.10
C ASN A 308 8.09 2.43 2.22
N MET A 309 8.21 2.04 3.47
CA MET A 309 7.80 2.89 4.59
C MET A 309 8.67 4.16 4.68
N LEU A 310 9.96 4.02 4.44
CA LEU A 310 10.90 5.13 4.44
C LEU A 310 10.63 6.10 3.28
N ILE A 311 10.40 5.59 2.05
CA ILE A 311 10.10 6.44 0.90
C ILE A 311 8.78 7.20 1.08
N MET A 312 7.75 6.59 1.67
CA MET A 312 6.48 7.28 1.96
C MET A 312 6.68 8.47 2.90
N SER A 313 7.54 8.34 3.90
CA SER A 313 7.91 9.45 4.80
C SER A 313 8.71 10.52 4.05
N LEU A 314 9.71 10.09 3.27
CA LEU A 314 10.56 10.98 2.49
C LEU A 314 9.76 11.76 1.44
N MET A 315 8.80 11.12 0.75
CA MET A 315 7.89 11.78 -0.20
C MET A 315 7.14 12.93 0.44
N ARG A 316 6.60 12.74 1.65
CA ARG A 316 5.88 13.81 2.38
C ARG A 316 6.79 14.97 2.71
N LYS A 317 8.03 14.70 3.15
CA LYS A 317 9.04 15.71 3.50
C LYS A 317 9.48 16.50 2.26
N VAL A 318 9.90 15.81 1.20
CA VAL A 318 10.41 16.43 -0.03
C VAL A 318 9.30 17.19 -0.77
N ALA A 319 8.10 16.63 -0.87
CA ALA A 319 6.96 17.32 -1.50
C ALA A 319 6.68 18.66 -0.84
N ARG A 320 6.67 18.70 0.50
CA ARG A 320 6.46 19.93 1.25
C ARG A 320 7.54 20.97 0.95
N ALA A 321 8.80 20.55 0.85
CA ALA A 321 9.89 21.43 0.49
C ALA A 321 9.74 22.03 -0.92
N HIS A 322 9.09 21.31 -1.85
CA HIS A 322 8.76 21.76 -3.21
C HIS A 322 7.39 22.47 -3.33
N GLY A 323 6.74 22.78 -2.21
CA GLY A 323 5.43 23.46 -2.19
C GLY A 323 4.28 22.56 -2.66
N PHE A 324 4.43 21.23 -2.50
CA PHE A 324 3.41 20.22 -2.74
C PHE A 324 3.01 19.47 -1.47
N ARG A 325 1.88 18.77 -1.56
CA ARG A 325 1.48 17.71 -0.64
C ARG A 325 1.26 16.44 -1.42
N VAL A 326 1.84 15.35 -0.93
CA VAL A 326 1.57 13.99 -1.42
C VAL A 326 0.28 13.47 -0.81
N LEU A 327 -0.61 12.95 -1.64
CA LEU A 327 -1.77 12.19 -1.20
C LEU A 327 -1.51 10.71 -1.48
N LEU A 328 -1.49 9.92 -0.43
CA LEU A 328 -1.34 8.46 -0.49
C LEU A 328 -2.67 7.73 -0.30
N HIS A 329 -3.75 8.45 0.02
CA HIS A 329 -5.10 7.88 0.04
C HIS A 329 -5.43 7.28 -1.33
N GLU A 330 -6.00 6.07 -1.35
CA GLU A 330 -6.22 5.30 -2.57
C GLU A 330 -7.23 5.92 -3.54
N LYS A 331 -8.14 6.76 -3.05
CA LYS A 331 -9.14 7.46 -3.88
C LYS A 331 -9.34 8.90 -3.40
N PRO A 332 -8.35 9.80 -3.59
CA PRO A 332 -8.47 11.17 -3.10
C PRO A 332 -9.50 12.00 -3.86
N PHE A 333 -9.80 11.63 -5.10
CA PHE A 333 -10.76 12.31 -5.97
C PHE A 333 -11.77 11.34 -6.57
N LYS A 334 -13.05 11.67 -6.50
CA LYS A 334 -14.13 10.88 -7.12
C LYS A 334 -14.11 11.07 -8.64
N GLY A 335 -14.43 10.02 -9.39
CA GLY A 335 -14.61 10.07 -10.85
C GLY A 335 -13.34 9.87 -11.68
N ILE A 336 -12.15 9.80 -11.06
CA ILE A 336 -10.88 9.52 -11.74
C ILE A 336 -10.19 8.31 -11.13
N ASN A 337 -9.05 7.88 -11.69
CA ASN A 337 -8.28 6.75 -11.15
C ASN A 337 -7.94 6.94 -9.67
N GLY A 338 -7.86 5.83 -8.97
CA GLY A 338 -7.27 5.74 -7.64
C GLY A 338 -5.81 5.34 -7.72
N SER A 339 -5.12 5.36 -6.57
CA SER A 339 -3.72 4.98 -6.44
C SER A 339 -3.56 3.63 -5.76
N GLY A 340 -2.78 2.76 -6.37
CA GLY A 340 -2.36 1.48 -5.84
C GLY A 340 -0.92 1.47 -5.35
N LYS A 341 -0.55 0.31 -4.85
CA LYS A 341 0.82 -0.07 -4.54
C LYS A 341 1.00 -1.52 -4.98
N HIS A 342 1.22 -1.71 -6.28
CA HIS A 342 1.35 -3.07 -6.81
C HIS A 342 2.55 -3.77 -6.17
N ASN A 343 2.31 -4.95 -5.63
CA ASN A 343 3.35 -5.75 -5.02
C ASN A 343 3.79 -6.84 -6.00
N ASN A 344 4.93 -6.63 -6.66
CA ASN A 344 5.57 -7.62 -7.52
C ASN A 344 6.33 -8.61 -6.64
N TRP A 345 5.77 -9.81 -6.47
CA TRP A 345 6.28 -10.85 -5.59
C TRP A 345 6.85 -12.03 -6.36
N SER A 346 8.01 -12.52 -5.95
CA SER A 346 8.65 -13.71 -6.51
C SER A 346 9.50 -14.44 -5.48
N LEU A 347 9.96 -15.66 -5.84
CA LEU A 347 10.86 -16.48 -5.03
C LEU A 347 12.13 -16.78 -5.81
N GLY A 348 13.27 -16.79 -5.12
CA GLY A 348 14.56 -17.16 -5.68
C GLY A 348 15.47 -17.79 -4.64
N THR A 349 16.41 -18.62 -5.11
CA THR A 349 17.34 -19.37 -4.26
C THR A 349 18.64 -18.61 -4.04
N ASP A 350 19.39 -19.02 -3.02
CA ASP A 350 20.72 -18.52 -2.70
C ASP A 350 21.78 -18.79 -3.78
N ASN A 351 21.57 -19.79 -4.64
CA ASN A 351 22.42 -20.09 -5.79
C ASN A 351 21.91 -19.44 -7.10
N GLY A 352 20.96 -18.49 -7.02
CA GLY A 352 20.56 -17.61 -8.13
C GLY A 352 19.46 -18.17 -9.03
N ILE A 353 18.73 -19.20 -8.63
CA ILE A 353 17.63 -19.76 -9.41
C ILE A 353 16.34 -18.95 -9.15
N ALA A 354 15.73 -18.42 -10.20
CA ALA A 354 14.39 -17.81 -10.14
C ALA A 354 13.32 -18.92 -10.20
N LEU A 355 12.62 -19.16 -9.08
CA LEU A 355 11.67 -20.27 -8.96
C LEU A 355 10.37 -20.05 -9.75
N MET A 356 10.04 -18.82 -10.07
CA MET A 356 8.85 -18.44 -10.84
C MET A 356 9.15 -18.10 -12.30
N ALA A 357 10.34 -18.43 -12.79
CA ALA A 357 10.70 -18.26 -14.19
C ALA A 357 10.77 -19.63 -14.89
N PRO A 358 10.25 -19.75 -16.13
CA PRO A 358 10.39 -20.97 -16.89
C PRO A 358 11.87 -21.26 -17.19
N GLY A 359 12.23 -22.53 -17.20
CA GLY A 359 13.59 -23.00 -17.49
C GLY A 359 13.76 -23.45 -18.93
N LYS A 360 14.94 -24.02 -19.21
CA LYS A 360 15.30 -24.58 -20.54
C LYS A 360 15.16 -26.11 -20.61
N THR A 361 15.18 -26.76 -19.47
CA THR A 361 15.09 -28.23 -19.38
C THR A 361 13.72 -28.65 -18.85
N ALA A 362 13.37 -29.94 -19.02
CA ALA A 362 12.13 -30.51 -18.48
C ALA A 362 12.08 -30.42 -16.94
N GLU A 363 13.21 -30.65 -16.28
CA GLU A 363 13.32 -30.57 -14.80
C GLU A 363 13.15 -29.14 -14.30
N GLU A 364 13.79 -28.15 -14.96
CA GLU A 364 13.63 -26.76 -14.63
C GLU A 364 12.16 -26.28 -14.82
N ASN A 365 11.49 -26.76 -15.86
CA ASN A 365 10.08 -26.47 -16.11
C ASN A 365 9.16 -27.17 -15.11
N LEU A 366 9.47 -28.39 -14.70
CA LEU A 366 8.73 -29.08 -13.64
C LEU A 366 8.84 -28.31 -12.30
N ARG A 367 10.04 -27.83 -11.96
CA ARG A 367 10.25 -26.95 -10.81
C ARG A 367 9.41 -25.67 -10.92
N PHE A 368 9.47 -24.98 -12.06
CA PHE A 368 8.69 -23.78 -12.33
C PHE A 368 7.18 -24.03 -12.12
N ILE A 369 6.62 -25.05 -12.78
CA ILE A 369 5.19 -25.40 -12.65
C ILE A 369 4.85 -25.77 -11.20
N THR A 370 5.76 -26.43 -10.48
CA THR A 370 5.58 -26.75 -9.06
C THR A 370 5.32 -25.50 -8.23
N PHE A 371 6.15 -24.47 -8.37
CA PHE A 371 5.98 -23.22 -7.61
C PHE A 371 4.76 -22.42 -8.07
N ILE A 372 4.46 -22.39 -9.38
CA ILE A 372 3.26 -21.72 -9.90
C ILE A 372 1.98 -22.38 -9.37
N VAL A 373 1.85 -23.70 -9.47
CA VAL A 373 0.65 -24.42 -9.02
C VAL A 373 0.45 -24.31 -7.51
N ASN A 374 1.54 -24.38 -6.74
CA ASN A 374 1.46 -24.17 -5.29
C ASN A 374 1.07 -22.73 -4.94
N THR A 375 1.52 -21.72 -5.70
CA THR A 375 1.06 -20.35 -5.53
C THR A 375 -0.43 -20.22 -5.78
N LEU A 376 -0.95 -20.79 -6.89
CA LEU A 376 -2.38 -20.79 -7.17
C LEU A 376 -3.19 -21.48 -6.09
N MET A 377 -2.69 -22.59 -5.57
CA MET A 377 -3.34 -23.35 -4.50
C MET A 377 -3.38 -22.57 -3.18
N ALA A 378 -2.28 -21.89 -2.83
CA ALA A 378 -2.20 -21.00 -1.66
C ALA A 378 -3.21 -19.85 -1.77
N VAL A 379 -3.27 -19.19 -2.93
CA VAL A 379 -4.21 -18.10 -3.19
C VAL A 379 -5.66 -18.59 -3.17
N TYR A 380 -5.93 -19.77 -3.70
CA TYR A 380 -7.26 -20.37 -3.68
C TYR A 380 -7.72 -20.70 -2.26
N ARG A 381 -6.89 -21.39 -1.48
CA ARG A 381 -7.20 -21.80 -0.09
C ARG A 381 -7.44 -20.63 0.84
N HIS A 382 -6.65 -19.56 0.67
CA HIS A 382 -6.65 -18.38 1.54
C HIS A 382 -7.19 -17.13 0.83
N ASN A 383 -8.09 -17.32 -0.13
CA ASN A 383 -8.69 -16.27 -0.94
C ASN A 383 -9.27 -15.12 -0.10
N GLY A 384 -10.12 -15.43 0.89
CA GLY A 384 -10.71 -14.45 1.77
C GLY A 384 -9.68 -13.72 2.66
N LEU A 385 -8.65 -14.42 3.14
CA LEU A 385 -7.58 -13.80 3.91
C LEU A 385 -6.74 -12.83 3.07
N LEU A 386 -6.38 -13.20 1.83
CA LEU A 386 -5.67 -12.31 0.93
C LEU A 386 -6.49 -11.07 0.63
N LYS A 387 -7.80 -11.21 0.42
CA LYS A 387 -8.73 -10.09 0.31
C LYS A 387 -8.72 -9.21 1.57
N ALA A 388 -8.80 -9.81 2.77
CA ALA A 388 -8.75 -9.07 4.02
C ALA A 388 -7.41 -8.33 4.23
N SER A 389 -6.31 -8.87 3.70
CA SER A 389 -4.98 -8.28 3.84
C SER A 389 -4.80 -6.97 3.06
N ILE A 390 -5.60 -6.76 2.02
CA ILE A 390 -5.55 -5.54 1.18
C ILE A 390 -6.72 -4.60 1.44
N MET A 391 -7.69 -5.01 2.25
CA MET A 391 -8.88 -4.21 2.51
C MET A 391 -8.63 -3.18 3.60
N SER A 392 -9.11 -1.97 3.37
CA SER A 392 -9.15 -0.87 4.33
C SER A 392 -10.31 0.06 4.01
N ALA A 393 -10.65 0.97 4.93
CA ALA A 393 -11.65 2.00 4.70
C ALA A 393 -11.33 2.87 3.46
N THR A 394 -10.05 3.10 3.19
CA THR A 394 -9.56 3.93 2.09
C THR A 394 -9.46 3.18 0.77
N ASN A 395 -8.91 1.95 0.78
CA ASN A 395 -8.78 1.13 -0.42
C ASN A 395 -10.14 0.59 -0.94
N ALA A 396 -11.15 0.47 -0.07
CA ALA A 396 -12.50 0.09 -0.48
C ALA A 396 -13.12 1.06 -1.52
N HIS A 397 -12.73 2.33 -1.49
CA HIS A 397 -13.16 3.33 -2.48
C HIS A 397 -12.50 3.17 -3.86
N ARG A 398 -11.32 2.53 -3.91
CA ARG A 398 -10.55 2.32 -5.15
C ARG A 398 -10.95 1.03 -5.85
N LEU A 399 -11.10 -0.08 -5.11
CA LEU A 399 -11.28 -1.41 -5.67
C LEU A 399 -12.56 -1.53 -6.50
N GLY A 400 -12.43 -2.07 -7.72
CA GLY A 400 -13.53 -2.24 -8.66
C GLY A 400 -13.94 -0.98 -9.42
N ALA A 401 -13.17 0.10 -9.34
CA ALA A 401 -13.44 1.37 -10.00
C ALA A 401 -12.20 1.89 -10.75
N ASN A 402 -12.39 2.43 -11.96
CA ASN A 402 -11.36 3.15 -12.71
C ASN A 402 -9.98 2.44 -12.73
N GLU A 403 -9.84 1.37 -13.49
CA GLU A 403 -8.61 0.56 -13.66
C GLU A 403 -8.12 -0.22 -12.43
N ALA A 404 -8.71 -0.04 -11.26
CA ALA A 404 -8.38 -0.84 -10.09
C ALA A 404 -9.08 -2.21 -10.14
N PRO A 405 -8.40 -3.32 -9.78
CA PRO A 405 -9.01 -4.64 -9.78
C PRO A 405 -10.19 -4.72 -8.81
N PRO A 406 -11.19 -5.59 -9.09
CA PRO A 406 -12.27 -5.82 -8.14
C PRO A 406 -11.75 -6.50 -6.86
N ALA A 407 -12.50 -6.37 -5.77
CA ALA A 407 -12.19 -7.00 -4.50
C ALA A 407 -12.47 -8.54 -4.48
N ILE A 408 -12.47 -9.19 -5.64
CA ILE A 408 -12.57 -10.64 -5.79
C ILE A 408 -11.19 -11.15 -6.19
N ILE A 409 -10.49 -11.79 -5.27
CA ILE A 409 -9.14 -12.29 -5.55
C ILE A 409 -9.22 -13.46 -6.52
N SER A 410 -8.71 -13.25 -7.73
CA SER A 410 -8.55 -14.25 -8.79
C SER A 410 -7.14 -14.12 -9.40
N SER A 411 -6.68 -15.16 -10.08
CA SER A 411 -5.34 -15.19 -10.69
C SER A 411 -5.42 -15.20 -12.20
N PHE A 412 -4.71 -14.28 -12.83
CA PHE A 412 -4.46 -14.25 -14.26
C PHE A 412 -3.12 -14.90 -14.58
N LEU A 413 -3.07 -15.80 -15.56
CA LEU A 413 -1.85 -16.51 -15.97
C LEU A 413 -1.42 -16.21 -17.41
N GLY A 414 -2.31 -15.69 -18.21
CA GLY A 414 -2.15 -15.58 -19.65
C GLY A 414 -2.43 -16.90 -20.38
N THR A 415 -2.67 -16.79 -21.68
CA THR A 415 -3.17 -17.88 -22.51
C THR A 415 -2.23 -19.11 -22.53
N GLN A 416 -0.92 -18.91 -22.62
CA GLN A 416 0.04 -20.01 -22.72
C GLN A 416 0.10 -20.86 -21.47
N LEU A 417 0.29 -20.21 -20.30
CA LEU A 417 0.42 -20.94 -19.05
C LEU A 417 -0.92 -21.59 -18.67
N SER A 418 -2.04 -20.95 -18.96
CA SER A 418 -3.37 -21.53 -18.80
C SER A 418 -3.53 -22.82 -19.61
N GLN A 419 -3.12 -22.82 -20.90
CA GLN A 419 -3.16 -24.00 -21.77
C GLN A 419 -2.26 -25.12 -21.28
N VAL A 420 -1.05 -24.78 -20.78
CA VAL A 420 -0.13 -25.74 -20.18
C VAL A 420 -0.76 -26.43 -18.99
N LEU A 421 -1.38 -25.69 -18.07
CA LEU A 421 -2.03 -26.26 -16.90
C LEU A 421 -3.26 -27.11 -17.29
N ASP A 422 -4.04 -26.70 -18.28
CA ASP A 422 -5.17 -27.47 -18.78
C ASP A 422 -4.72 -28.78 -19.44
N HIS A 423 -3.61 -28.75 -20.17
CA HIS A 423 -3.00 -29.96 -20.73
C HIS A 423 -2.52 -30.92 -19.63
N LEU A 424 -1.79 -30.38 -18.63
CA LEU A 424 -1.29 -31.19 -17.49
C LEU A 424 -2.43 -31.80 -16.65
N GLU A 425 -3.60 -31.16 -16.59
CA GLU A 425 -4.77 -31.66 -15.88
C GLU A 425 -5.28 -33.00 -16.47
N VAL A 426 -5.18 -33.16 -17.80
CA VAL A 426 -5.78 -34.30 -18.54
C VAL A 426 -4.75 -35.30 -19.12
N SER A 427 -3.46 -34.93 -19.20
CA SER A 427 -2.43 -35.76 -19.82
C SER A 427 -2.04 -36.97 -18.98
N THR A 428 -1.59 -38.04 -19.63
CA THR A 428 -0.93 -39.19 -19.00
C THR A 428 0.59 -38.98 -18.87
N ASP A 429 1.29 -39.81 -18.11
CA ASP A 429 2.63 -39.54 -17.58
C ASP A 429 3.79 -39.36 -18.60
N GLU A 430 3.52 -39.48 -19.92
CA GLU A 430 4.58 -39.48 -20.96
C GLU A 430 4.75 -38.14 -21.74
N ASP A 431 3.89 -37.12 -21.55
CA ASP A 431 3.77 -35.96 -22.46
C ASP A 431 4.39 -34.63 -21.95
N MET A 432 5.56 -34.63 -21.32
CA MET A 432 6.22 -33.42 -20.82
C MET A 432 7.08 -32.65 -21.86
N GLY A 433 7.03 -32.99 -23.14
CA GLY A 433 7.98 -32.53 -24.15
C GLY A 433 7.75 -31.13 -24.77
N VAL A 434 6.64 -30.44 -24.53
CA VAL A 434 6.32 -29.20 -25.27
C VAL A 434 5.92 -28.09 -24.34
N LEU A 435 6.88 -27.35 -23.82
CA LEU A 435 6.65 -26.13 -23.10
C LEU A 435 7.54 -24.98 -23.60
N VAL A 436 6.90 -23.95 -24.15
CA VAL A 436 7.39 -22.59 -24.43
C VAL A 436 8.20 -22.38 -25.70
N GLY A 437 7.52 -22.01 -26.77
CA GLY A 437 8.12 -21.33 -27.94
C GLY A 437 7.92 -19.80 -27.85
N LYS A 438 8.98 -19.02 -28.04
CA LYS A 438 8.85 -17.57 -28.25
C LYS A 438 8.35 -17.34 -29.68
N HIS A 439 7.27 -16.57 -29.85
CA HIS A 439 6.80 -16.12 -31.13
C HIS A 439 7.35 -14.73 -31.44
N GLY A 440 7.91 -14.53 -32.63
CA GLY A 440 8.34 -13.22 -33.14
C GLY A 440 7.26 -12.56 -34.00
N MET A 441 7.10 -11.27 -33.85
CA MET A 441 6.25 -10.43 -34.73
C MET A 441 7.11 -9.64 -35.68
N LYS A 442 6.88 -9.80 -37.04
CA LYS A 442 7.49 -8.98 -38.06
C LYS A 442 6.52 -7.84 -38.41
N LEU A 443 7.00 -6.62 -38.34
CA LEU A 443 6.22 -5.41 -38.65
C LEU A 443 6.34 -4.95 -40.12
N ASP A 444 7.13 -5.64 -40.96
CA ASP A 444 7.46 -5.27 -42.35
C ASP A 444 8.05 -3.86 -42.48
N ILE A 445 8.70 -3.36 -41.44
CA ILE A 445 9.46 -2.11 -41.41
C ILE A 445 10.96 -2.47 -41.37
N PRO A 446 11.73 -2.30 -42.46
CA PRO A 446 13.11 -2.82 -42.58
C PRO A 446 14.08 -2.34 -41.47
N GLN A 447 13.83 -1.17 -40.88
CA GLN A 447 14.70 -0.57 -39.85
C GLN A 447 14.34 -1.06 -38.43
N ILE A 448 13.22 -1.74 -38.25
CA ILE A 448 12.77 -2.22 -36.96
C ILE A 448 13.07 -3.72 -36.88
N PRO A 449 13.85 -4.16 -35.85
CA PRO A 449 14.10 -5.58 -35.66
C PRO A 449 12.80 -6.34 -35.36
N GLU A 450 12.80 -7.64 -35.62
CA GLU A 450 11.70 -8.53 -35.24
C GLU A 450 11.42 -8.41 -33.72
N LEU A 451 10.16 -8.11 -33.37
CA LEU A 451 9.76 -7.99 -31.98
C LEU A 451 9.51 -9.38 -31.39
N LEU A 452 10.20 -9.71 -30.32
CA LEU A 452 9.87 -10.87 -29.52
C LEU A 452 8.60 -10.59 -28.72
N ILE A 453 7.52 -11.28 -29.05
CA ILE A 453 6.26 -11.18 -28.30
C ILE A 453 6.46 -11.91 -26.99
N ASP A 454 6.31 -11.20 -25.89
CA ASP A 454 6.11 -11.81 -24.58
C ASP A 454 4.63 -12.21 -24.46
N ASN A 455 4.39 -13.50 -24.21
CA ASN A 455 3.04 -14.07 -24.15
C ASN A 455 2.32 -13.78 -22.82
N THR A 456 2.84 -12.93 -21.98
CA THR A 456 2.21 -12.44 -20.78
C THR A 456 1.47 -11.14 -21.08
N ASP A 457 0.22 -11.26 -21.55
CA ASP A 457 -0.66 -10.11 -21.65
C ASP A 457 -1.00 -9.59 -20.25
N ARG A 458 -0.98 -8.26 -20.08
CA ARG A 458 -1.32 -7.62 -18.82
C ARG A 458 -2.84 -7.46 -18.72
N ASN A 459 -3.49 -8.32 -17.95
CA ASN A 459 -4.88 -8.09 -17.61
C ASN A 459 -4.98 -7.14 -16.41
N ARG A 460 -5.23 -5.86 -16.68
CA ARG A 460 -5.34 -4.81 -15.65
C ARG A 460 -6.51 -5.02 -14.68
N THR A 461 -7.48 -5.86 -15.02
CA THR A 461 -8.62 -6.17 -14.17
C THR A 461 -8.36 -7.32 -13.20
N SER A 462 -7.21 -8.02 -13.30
CA SER A 462 -6.85 -9.10 -12.39
C SER A 462 -6.18 -8.56 -11.12
N PRO A 463 -6.63 -8.94 -9.94
CA PRO A 463 -6.00 -8.54 -8.68
C PRO A 463 -4.68 -9.24 -8.37
N PHE A 464 -4.44 -10.43 -8.97
CA PHE A 464 -3.23 -11.23 -8.78
C PHE A 464 -2.81 -11.85 -10.12
N ALA A 465 -1.87 -11.18 -10.81
CA ALA A 465 -1.50 -11.51 -12.18
C ALA A 465 -0.07 -12.05 -12.27
N PHE A 466 0.11 -13.18 -12.99
CA PHE A 466 1.43 -13.67 -13.37
C PHE A 466 1.98 -12.83 -14.54
N THR A 467 3.20 -12.32 -14.40
CA THR A 467 3.85 -11.43 -15.37
C THR A 467 5.18 -12.00 -15.89
N GLY A 468 5.25 -13.33 -16.09
CA GLY A 468 6.36 -14.03 -16.75
C GLY A 468 7.41 -14.62 -15.79
N ASN A 469 7.71 -13.97 -14.68
CA ASN A 469 8.65 -14.47 -13.67
C ASN A 469 8.27 -14.07 -12.23
N ARG A 470 7.10 -13.49 -12.04
CA ARG A 470 6.59 -13.04 -10.74
C ARG A 470 5.08 -12.92 -10.78
N PHE A 471 4.46 -12.81 -9.62
CA PHE A 471 3.07 -12.41 -9.48
C PHE A 471 3.00 -10.96 -9.04
N GLU A 472 2.13 -10.21 -9.67
CA GLU A 472 1.80 -8.83 -9.33
C GLU A 472 0.49 -8.80 -8.52
N PHE A 473 0.58 -8.47 -7.23
CA PHE A 473 -0.59 -8.29 -6.37
C PHE A 473 -1.07 -6.84 -6.46
N ARG A 474 -1.98 -6.57 -7.38
CA ARG A 474 -2.43 -5.23 -7.81
C ARG A 474 -3.44 -4.58 -6.87
N ALA A 475 -4.07 -5.37 -6.02
CA ALA A 475 -5.13 -4.91 -5.14
C ALA A 475 -4.63 -4.18 -3.88
N VAL A 476 -3.33 -4.14 -3.63
CA VAL A 476 -2.73 -3.42 -2.50
C VAL A 476 -2.90 -1.92 -2.69
N GLY A 477 -3.34 -1.21 -1.66
CA GLY A 477 -3.58 0.23 -1.69
C GLY A 477 -2.31 1.07 -1.51
N SER A 478 -2.29 2.29 -2.04
CA SER A 478 -1.14 3.20 -2.00
C SER A 478 -0.75 3.66 -0.59
N GLU A 479 -1.70 3.75 0.34
CA GLU A 479 -1.44 4.10 1.75
C GLU A 479 -0.99 2.91 2.59
N ALA A 480 -1.31 1.68 2.17
CA ALA A 480 -1.07 0.47 2.94
C ALA A 480 0.42 0.17 3.16
N ASN A 481 0.75 -0.45 4.30
CA ASN A 481 2.03 -1.13 4.49
C ASN A 481 2.03 -2.43 3.67
N CYS A 482 3.03 -2.64 2.81
CA CYS A 482 3.19 -3.86 2.02
C CYS A 482 3.23 -5.13 2.87
N ALA A 483 3.67 -5.03 4.12
CA ALA A 483 3.77 -6.17 5.03
C ALA A 483 2.44 -6.89 5.23
N SER A 484 1.30 -6.20 5.27
CA SER A 484 -0.01 -6.86 5.42
C SER A 484 -0.26 -7.93 4.36
N ALA A 485 -0.08 -7.58 3.08
CA ALA A 485 -0.24 -8.50 1.96
C ALA A 485 0.86 -9.58 1.95
N MET A 486 2.10 -9.19 2.25
CA MET A 486 3.25 -10.10 2.23
C MET A 486 3.24 -11.11 3.36
N ILE A 487 2.76 -10.74 4.56
CA ILE A 487 2.55 -11.68 5.67
C ILE A 487 1.54 -12.75 5.26
N ALA A 488 0.38 -12.35 4.73
CA ALA A 488 -0.66 -13.27 4.32
C ALA A 488 -0.18 -14.21 3.19
N LEU A 489 0.43 -13.65 2.14
CA LEU A 489 0.87 -14.42 0.97
C LEU A 489 2.02 -15.40 1.30
N ASN A 490 3.07 -14.93 2.01
CA ASN A 490 4.20 -15.79 2.36
C ASN A 490 3.83 -16.87 3.37
N THR A 491 2.91 -16.59 4.31
CA THR A 491 2.42 -17.61 5.26
C THR A 491 1.55 -18.64 4.55
N ALA A 492 0.66 -18.23 3.66
CA ALA A 492 -0.15 -19.13 2.84
C ALA A 492 0.73 -20.02 1.96
N MET A 493 1.79 -19.45 1.39
CA MET A 493 2.77 -20.20 0.59
C MET A 493 3.56 -21.19 1.44
N ALA A 494 3.95 -20.83 2.67
CA ALA A 494 4.64 -21.72 3.60
C ALA A 494 3.79 -22.94 3.99
N GLU A 495 2.51 -22.73 4.36
CA GLU A 495 1.58 -23.84 4.64
C GLU A 495 1.41 -24.72 3.40
N GLN A 496 1.19 -24.13 2.23
CA GLN A 496 0.94 -24.84 1.01
C GLN A 496 2.15 -25.69 0.54
N LEU A 497 3.35 -25.15 0.63
CA LEU A 497 4.57 -25.90 0.28
C LEU A 497 4.86 -27.03 1.27
N THR A 498 4.53 -26.84 2.55
CA THR A 498 4.63 -27.90 3.57
C THR A 498 3.65 -29.03 3.27
N ASP A 499 2.42 -28.71 2.92
CA ASP A 499 1.40 -29.69 2.50
C ASP A 499 1.82 -30.42 1.21
N PHE A 500 2.34 -29.68 0.23
CA PHE A 500 2.83 -30.24 -1.02
C PHE A 500 3.96 -31.24 -0.79
N LYS A 501 4.93 -30.87 0.07
CA LYS A 501 6.04 -31.75 0.43
C LYS A 501 5.54 -33.07 1.03
N ARG A 502 4.62 -32.97 2.01
CA ARG A 502 3.98 -34.15 2.61
C ARG A 502 3.26 -35.00 1.57
N ASP A 503 2.42 -34.39 0.74
CA ASP A 503 1.60 -35.12 -0.25
C ASP A 503 2.45 -35.81 -1.32
N VAL A 504 3.60 -35.23 -1.71
CA VAL A 504 4.56 -35.85 -2.63
C VAL A 504 5.29 -37.01 -1.94
N ASP A 505 5.77 -36.83 -0.70
CA ASP A 505 6.45 -37.87 0.06
C ASP A 505 5.54 -39.09 0.29
N GLU A 506 4.25 -38.84 0.55
CA GLU A 506 3.23 -39.92 0.67
C GLU A 506 2.94 -40.64 -0.67
N ALA A 507 3.05 -39.93 -1.81
CA ALA A 507 2.82 -40.48 -3.13
C ALA A 507 4.03 -41.28 -3.68
N MET A 508 5.23 -41.03 -3.18
CA MET A 508 6.44 -41.78 -3.56
C MET A 508 6.41 -43.21 -3.00
N SER A 509 6.83 -44.17 -3.80
CA SER A 509 7.01 -45.56 -3.41
C SER A 509 8.08 -46.23 -4.28
N ASP A 510 8.41 -47.50 -4.04
CA ASP A 510 9.37 -48.24 -4.88
C ASP A 510 8.95 -48.27 -6.36
N ASP A 511 7.64 -48.22 -6.65
CA ASP A 511 7.07 -48.26 -8.00
C ASP A 511 6.75 -46.88 -8.57
N VAL A 512 6.84 -45.80 -7.79
CA VAL A 512 6.49 -44.40 -8.20
C VAL A 512 7.71 -43.50 -8.02
N SER A 513 8.27 -43.05 -9.15
CA SER A 513 9.39 -42.11 -9.11
C SER A 513 9.01 -40.76 -8.51
N LYS A 514 10.01 -40.01 -8.07
CA LYS A 514 9.86 -38.66 -7.54
C LYS A 514 9.12 -37.75 -8.53
N GLU A 515 9.51 -37.74 -9.79
CA GLU A 515 8.92 -36.93 -10.85
C GLU A 515 7.44 -37.30 -11.08
N THR A 516 7.12 -38.58 -11.08
CA THR A 516 5.75 -39.09 -11.20
C THR A 516 4.90 -38.66 -10.01
N ALA A 517 5.41 -38.81 -8.79
CA ALA A 517 4.72 -38.37 -7.58
C ALA A 517 4.42 -36.86 -7.60
N ILE A 518 5.41 -36.03 -7.97
CA ILE A 518 5.23 -34.59 -8.14
C ILE A 518 4.10 -34.29 -9.14
N LEU A 519 4.12 -34.91 -10.33
CA LEU A 519 3.11 -34.73 -11.37
C LEU A 519 1.71 -35.16 -10.92
N GLN A 520 1.57 -36.27 -10.21
CA GLN A 520 0.29 -36.72 -9.68
C GLN A 520 -0.30 -35.71 -8.67
N VAL A 521 0.51 -35.18 -7.77
CA VAL A 521 0.09 -34.16 -6.80
C VAL A 521 -0.26 -32.88 -7.52
N LEU A 522 0.54 -32.41 -8.47
CA LEU A 522 0.28 -31.20 -9.24
C LEU A 522 -1.02 -31.31 -10.02
N ARG A 523 -1.33 -32.42 -10.67
CA ARG A 523 -2.63 -32.62 -11.38
C ARG A 523 -3.81 -32.48 -10.43
N ARG A 524 -3.74 -33.08 -9.25
CA ARG A 524 -4.75 -32.93 -8.22
C ARG A 524 -4.94 -31.48 -7.81
N TYR A 525 -3.83 -30.74 -7.61
CA TYR A 525 -3.84 -29.35 -7.21
C TYR A 525 -4.34 -28.43 -8.32
N ILE A 526 -3.94 -28.62 -9.57
CA ILE A 526 -4.42 -27.86 -10.73
C ILE A 526 -5.95 -27.95 -10.82
N LYS A 527 -6.51 -29.15 -10.66
CA LYS A 527 -7.96 -29.37 -10.65
C LYS A 527 -8.64 -28.67 -9.48
N THR A 528 -8.03 -28.75 -8.29
CA THR A 528 -8.59 -28.17 -7.05
C THR A 528 -8.61 -26.66 -7.10
N CYS A 529 -7.52 -26.00 -7.54
CA CYS A 529 -7.39 -24.55 -7.58
C CYS A 529 -7.89 -23.92 -8.90
N LYS A 530 -8.44 -24.71 -9.83
CA LYS A 530 -8.98 -24.20 -11.10
C LYS A 530 -9.97 -23.04 -10.93
N PRO A 531 -10.83 -23.00 -9.89
CA PRO A 531 -11.78 -21.89 -9.67
C PRO A 531 -11.11 -20.52 -9.50
N ILE A 532 -9.85 -20.44 -9.05
CA ILE A 532 -9.15 -19.16 -8.85
C ILE A 532 -8.67 -18.53 -10.18
N ARG A 533 -8.53 -19.35 -11.25
CA ARG A 533 -7.98 -18.90 -12.53
C ARG A 533 -9.06 -18.14 -13.32
N PHE A 534 -8.74 -16.92 -13.75
CA PHE A 534 -9.63 -16.11 -14.57
C PHE A 534 -8.82 -15.17 -15.49
N ASP A 535 -9.01 -15.34 -16.80
CA ASP A 535 -8.32 -14.58 -17.83
C ASP A 535 -9.23 -13.51 -18.53
N GLY A 536 -10.48 -13.36 -18.06
CA GLY A 536 -11.48 -12.47 -18.63
C GLY A 536 -11.53 -11.08 -18.01
N ASN A 537 -12.60 -10.33 -18.34
CA ASN A 537 -12.85 -9.00 -17.78
C ASN A 537 -13.36 -9.08 -16.33
N GLY A 538 -12.51 -8.74 -15.36
CA GLY A 538 -12.82 -8.76 -13.93
C GLY A 538 -13.88 -7.72 -13.48
N TYR A 539 -14.22 -6.74 -14.33
CA TYR A 539 -15.24 -5.73 -14.01
C TYR A 539 -16.66 -6.16 -14.34
N SER A 540 -16.82 -7.23 -15.12
CA SER A 540 -18.13 -7.63 -15.60
C SER A 540 -19.04 -8.21 -14.49
N GLU A 541 -20.34 -7.97 -14.59
CA GLU A 541 -21.32 -8.56 -13.67
C GLU A 541 -21.40 -10.09 -13.82
N GLU A 542 -21.15 -10.60 -15.04
CA GLU A 542 -21.04 -12.03 -15.32
C GLU A 542 -19.91 -12.67 -14.51
N TRP A 543 -18.77 -11.97 -14.38
CA TRP A 543 -17.67 -12.45 -13.55
C TRP A 543 -18.05 -12.50 -12.07
N LYS A 544 -18.72 -11.48 -11.55
CA LYS A 544 -19.16 -11.49 -10.14
C LYS A 544 -20.06 -12.68 -9.84
N ALA A 545 -21.02 -12.96 -10.73
CA ALA A 545 -21.90 -14.11 -10.62
C ALA A 545 -21.15 -15.45 -10.75
N GLU A 546 -20.17 -15.51 -11.67
CA GLU A 546 -19.33 -16.69 -11.87
C GLU A 546 -18.41 -16.95 -10.67
N ALA A 547 -17.77 -15.91 -10.12
CA ALA A 547 -16.91 -16.00 -8.95
C ALA A 547 -17.65 -16.55 -7.73
N ALA A 548 -18.89 -16.10 -7.51
CA ALA A 548 -19.76 -16.62 -6.45
C ALA A 548 -20.08 -18.11 -6.65
N ARG A 549 -20.38 -18.53 -7.90
CA ARG A 549 -20.61 -19.96 -8.24
C ARG A 549 -19.37 -20.81 -8.04
N ARG A 550 -18.17 -20.24 -8.23
CA ARG A 550 -16.88 -20.90 -7.98
C ARG A 550 -16.50 -20.96 -6.50
N GLY A 551 -17.27 -20.33 -5.61
CA GLY A 551 -17.02 -20.28 -4.19
C GLY A 551 -15.91 -19.29 -3.78
N LEU A 552 -15.60 -18.30 -4.63
CA LEU A 552 -14.66 -17.23 -4.28
C LEU A 552 -15.36 -16.22 -3.38
N ASP A 553 -14.56 -15.56 -2.51
CA ASP A 553 -15.08 -14.52 -1.61
C ASP A 553 -15.51 -13.28 -2.40
N CYS A 554 -16.81 -13.01 -2.44
CA CYS A 554 -17.44 -11.87 -3.11
C CYS A 554 -17.97 -10.82 -2.12
N GLU A 555 -17.69 -10.93 -0.82
CA GLU A 555 -18.08 -9.94 0.19
C GLU A 555 -17.54 -8.55 -0.16
N THR A 556 -18.34 -7.51 0.04
CA THR A 556 -17.98 -6.11 -0.25
C THR A 556 -17.90 -5.24 1.00
N SER A 557 -18.49 -5.66 2.11
CA SER A 557 -18.46 -4.94 3.38
C SER A 557 -17.06 -5.05 4.01
N CYS A 558 -16.33 -3.95 4.02
CA CYS A 558 -14.98 -3.89 4.58
C CYS A 558 -14.87 -4.47 6.01
N PRO A 559 -15.73 -4.10 6.99
CA PRO A 559 -15.64 -4.69 8.32
C PRO A 559 -15.98 -6.20 8.37
N VAL A 560 -16.83 -6.71 7.48
CA VAL A 560 -17.14 -8.14 7.39
C VAL A 560 -15.98 -8.91 6.74
N ILE A 561 -15.31 -8.34 5.75
CA ILE A 561 -14.13 -8.94 5.11
C ILE A 561 -13.03 -9.21 6.14
N PHE A 562 -12.86 -8.38 7.17
CA PHE A 562 -11.87 -8.60 8.23
C PHE A 562 -12.09 -9.88 9.03
N ASP A 563 -13.31 -10.45 9.06
CA ASP A 563 -13.58 -11.73 9.72
C ASP A 563 -12.72 -12.87 9.16
N ASN A 564 -12.25 -12.77 7.90
CA ASN A 564 -11.37 -13.76 7.29
C ASN A 564 -10.05 -13.98 8.03
N TYR A 565 -9.56 -13.00 8.81
CA TYR A 565 -8.39 -13.20 9.68
C TYR A 565 -8.65 -14.21 10.81
N LEU A 566 -9.92 -14.31 11.25
CA LEU A 566 -10.35 -15.17 12.34
C LEU A 566 -11.06 -16.45 11.84
N SER A 567 -11.09 -16.69 10.53
CA SER A 567 -11.59 -17.94 9.99
C SER A 567 -10.75 -19.11 10.52
N GLU A 568 -11.35 -20.30 10.65
CA GLU A 568 -10.66 -21.50 11.13
C GLU A 568 -9.41 -21.81 10.30
N SER A 569 -9.48 -21.64 8.97
CA SER A 569 -8.36 -21.87 8.07
C SER A 569 -7.21 -20.87 8.32
N SER A 570 -7.51 -19.58 8.50
CA SER A 570 -6.50 -18.55 8.76
C SER A 570 -5.84 -18.75 10.13
N VAL A 571 -6.63 -18.97 11.18
CA VAL A 571 -6.10 -19.22 12.52
C VAL A 571 -5.19 -20.46 12.52
N ARG A 572 -5.63 -21.56 11.89
CA ARG A 572 -4.81 -22.77 11.77
C ARG A 572 -3.50 -22.49 11.04
N MET A 573 -3.56 -21.82 9.87
CA MET A 573 -2.38 -21.49 9.08
C MET A 573 -1.36 -20.66 9.87
N PHE A 574 -1.79 -19.56 10.48
CA PHE A 574 -0.89 -18.68 11.23
C PHE A 574 -0.28 -19.36 12.48
N THR A 575 -1.07 -20.15 13.18
CA THR A 575 -0.61 -20.83 14.40
C THR A 575 0.29 -22.03 14.07
N SER A 576 -0.02 -22.82 13.06
CA SER A 576 0.79 -23.99 12.67
C SER A 576 2.14 -23.59 12.07
N THR A 577 2.21 -22.47 11.37
CA THR A 577 3.45 -21.90 10.83
C THR A 577 4.25 -21.09 11.86
N GLY A 578 3.67 -20.81 13.03
CA GLY A 578 4.30 -20.04 14.11
C GLY A 578 4.43 -18.54 13.79
N VAL A 579 3.69 -18.02 12.81
CA VAL A 579 3.77 -16.62 12.38
C VAL A 579 3.03 -15.71 13.36
N MET A 580 1.82 -16.07 13.75
CA MET A 580 1.01 -15.35 14.76
C MET A 580 0.25 -16.33 15.62
N THR A 581 0.06 -15.96 16.88
CA THR A 581 -0.86 -16.63 17.79
C THR A 581 -2.30 -16.21 17.51
N LYS A 582 -3.27 -16.97 18.02
CA LYS A 582 -4.69 -16.60 17.92
C LYS A 582 -4.97 -15.25 18.59
N VAL A 583 -4.34 -14.97 19.73
CA VAL A 583 -4.49 -13.71 20.47
C VAL A 583 -3.98 -12.52 19.65
N GLU A 584 -2.84 -12.68 18.98
CA GLU A 584 -2.31 -11.64 18.08
C GLU A 584 -3.25 -11.38 16.89
N LEU A 585 -3.86 -12.42 16.32
CA LEU A 585 -4.83 -12.29 15.22
C LEU A 585 -6.10 -11.55 15.67
N GLU A 586 -6.67 -11.93 16.83
CA GLU A 586 -7.83 -11.29 17.42
C GLU A 586 -7.58 -9.80 17.67
N ALA A 587 -6.45 -9.48 18.30
CA ALA A 587 -6.07 -8.10 18.59
C ALA A 587 -5.86 -7.24 17.33
N ARG A 588 -5.17 -7.79 16.32
CA ARG A 588 -4.96 -7.09 15.05
C ARG A 588 -6.27 -6.84 14.31
N ASN A 589 -7.19 -7.77 14.38
CA ASN A 589 -8.49 -7.62 13.74
C ASN A 589 -9.33 -6.56 14.46
N GLU A 590 -9.26 -6.51 15.79
CA GLU A 590 -9.89 -5.45 16.59
C GLU A 590 -9.35 -4.06 16.22
N VAL A 591 -8.03 -3.91 16.07
CA VAL A 591 -7.40 -2.68 15.57
C VAL A 591 -7.93 -2.28 14.18
N LYS A 592 -8.15 -3.24 13.26
CA LYS A 592 -8.71 -2.96 11.93
C LYS A 592 -10.14 -2.41 12.01
N TRP A 593 -11.02 -3.00 12.82
CA TRP A 593 -12.39 -2.52 13.02
C TRP A 593 -12.42 -1.14 13.66
N GLU A 594 -11.57 -0.91 14.68
CA GLU A 594 -11.46 0.40 15.30
C GLU A 594 -10.98 1.47 14.32
N THR A 595 -9.95 1.16 13.53
CA THR A 595 -9.40 2.07 12.52
C THR A 595 -10.44 2.41 11.48
N TYR A 596 -11.18 1.40 10.98
CA TYR A 596 -12.29 1.61 10.05
C TYR A 596 -13.33 2.59 10.63
N THR A 597 -13.80 2.29 11.84
CA THR A 597 -14.78 3.13 12.55
C THR A 597 -14.30 4.57 12.71
N LYS A 598 -13.04 4.76 13.13
CA LYS A 598 -12.46 6.09 13.34
C LYS A 598 -12.32 6.87 12.03
N LYS A 599 -11.88 6.25 10.93
CA LYS A 599 -11.79 6.90 9.62
C LYS A 599 -13.16 7.41 9.15
N ILE A 600 -14.19 6.56 9.13
CA ILE A 600 -15.53 6.97 8.73
C ILE A 600 -16.11 8.03 9.70
N GLN A 601 -15.82 7.93 10.99
CA GLN A 601 -16.24 8.94 11.98
C GLN A 601 -15.61 10.31 11.69
N ILE A 602 -14.31 10.35 11.36
CA ILE A 602 -13.60 11.58 11.03
C ILE A 602 -14.22 12.20 9.76
N GLU A 603 -14.39 11.40 8.69
CA GLU A 603 -15.03 11.86 7.46
C GLU A 603 -16.43 12.43 7.69
N ALA A 604 -17.25 11.74 8.48
CA ALA A 604 -18.60 12.20 8.81
C ALA A 604 -18.59 13.56 9.55
N ARG A 605 -17.65 13.77 10.46
CA ARG A 605 -17.51 15.03 11.18
C ARG A 605 -17.04 16.16 10.25
N VAL A 606 -16.03 15.86 9.41
CA VAL A 606 -15.47 16.85 8.47
C VAL A 606 -16.50 17.27 7.43
N LEU A 607 -17.24 16.30 6.85
CA LEU A 607 -18.30 16.61 5.88
C LEU A 607 -19.42 17.42 6.52
N GLY A 608 -19.85 17.09 7.75
CA GLY A 608 -20.85 17.85 8.49
C GLY A 608 -20.40 19.29 8.75
N ASP A 609 -19.16 19.50 9.16
CA ASP A 609 -18.57 20.84 9.35
C ASP A 609 -18.52 21.63 8.04
N LEU A 610 -17.99 21.04 6.97
CA LEU A 610 -17.96 21.68 5.64
C LEU A 610 -19.36 22.04 5.15
N ALA A 611 -20.32 21.14 5.27
CA ALA A 611 -21.69 21.38 4.85
C ALA A 611 -22.33 22.56 5.58
N MET A 612 -22.22 22.59 6.91
CA MET A 612 -22.90 23.57 7.75
C MET A 612 -22.20 24.93 7.83
N ASN A 613 -20.86 24.95 7.80
CA ASN A 613 -20.07 26.16 8.00
C ASN A 613 -19.54 26.80 6.71
N HIS A 614 -19.50 26.05 5.59
CA HIS A 614 -19.01 26.56 4.30
C HIS A 614 -20.10 26.54 3.23
N ILE A 615 -20.75 25.41 3.00
CA ILE A 615 -21.61 25.22 1.82
C ILE A 615 -22.98 25.84 2.00
N VAL A 616 -23.68 25.51 3.07
CA VAL A 616 -25.02 26.04 3.34
C VAL A 616 -25.01 27.60 3.44
N PRO A 617 -24.07 28.23 4.16
CA PRO A 617 -23.99 29.69 4.20
C PRO A 617 -23.79 30.35 2.84
N VAL A 618 -22.86 29.83 2.03
CA VAL A 618 -22.58 30.36 0.69
C VAL A 618 -23.78 30.21 -0.25
N ALA A 619 -24.39 29.01 -0.25
CA ALA A 619 -25.59 28.76 -1.07
C ALA A 619 -26.77 29.68 -0.67
N THR A 620 -27.00 29.86 0.63
CA THR A 620 -28.04 30.78 1.15
C THR A 620 -27.77 32.24 0.81
N HIS A 621 -26.49 32.65 0.82
CA HIS A 621 -26.10 34.00 0.42
C HIS A 621 -26.36 34.25 -1.07
N TYR A 622 -25.98 33.30 -1.94
CA TYR A 622 -26.29 33.38 -3.37
C TYR A 622 -27.80 33.38 -3.63
N GLN A 623 -28.55 32.52 -2.95
CA GLN A 623 -30.02 32.53 -3.01
C GLN A 623 -30.61 33.88 -2.66
N SER A 624 -30.11 34.56 -1.62
CA SER A 624 -30.56 35.86 -1.22
C SER A 624 -30.30 36.93 -2.31
N MET A 625 -29.19 36.82 -3.05
CA MET A 625 -28.88 37.64 -4.20
C MET A 625 -29.87 37.45 -5.36
N LEU A 626 -30.20 36.17 -5.66
CA LEU A 626 -31.22 35.84 -6.68
C LEU A 626 -32.61 36.34 -6.28
N ILE A 627 -33.03 36.22 -5.02
CA ILE A 627 -34.30 36.72 -4.50
C ILE A 627 -34.37 38.24 -4.66
N ASN A 628 -33.29 38.97 -4.32
CA ASN A 628 -33.21 40.41 -4.48
C ASN A 628 -33.32 40.81 -5.96
N ASN A 629 -32.71 40.07 -6.88
CA ASN A 629 -32.84 40.30 -8.32
C ASN A 629 -34.29 40.14 -8.78
N VAL A 630 -34.96 39.03 -8.41
CA VAL A 630 -36.36 38.78 -8.73
C VAL A 630 -37.27 39.88 -8.18
N TYR A 631 -37.04 40.34 -6.95
CA TYR A 631 -37.79 41.42 -6.33
C TYR A 631 -37.66 42.71 -7.14
N ARG A 632 -36.45 43.09 -7.55
CA ARG A 632 -36.19 44.29 -8.35
C ARG A 632 -36.78 44.23 -9.77
N LEU A 633 -36.79 43.06 -10.42
CA LEU A 633 -37.44 42.84 -11.71
C LEU A 633 -38.97 43.14 -11.60
N LYS A 634 -39.61 42.70 -10.51
CA LYS A 634 -41.01 42.93 -10.26
C LYS A 634 -41.35 44.39 -9.93
N GLU A 635 -40.38 45.20 -9.49
CA GLU A 635 -40.56 46.64 -9.28
C GLU A 635 -40.38 47.45 -10.56
N LEU A 636 -39.59 46.95 -11.53
CA LEU A 636 -39.22 47.70 -12.74
C LEU A 636 -40.14 47.40 -13.95
N PHE A 637 -40.71 46.21 -14.02
CA PHE A 637 -41.46 45.70 -15.16
C PHE A 637 -42.89 45.33 -14.79
N ASP A 638 -43.79 45.26 -15.78
CA ASP A 638 -45.15 44.77 -15.53
C ASP A 638 -45.13 43.27 -15.10
N ALA A 639 -46.27 42.80 -14.55
CA ALA A 639 -46.34 41.46 -13.97
C ALA A 639 -46.02 40.33 -14.96
N SER A 640 -46.40 40.46 -16.22
CA SER A 640 -46.16 39.44 -17.25
C SER A 640 -44.69 39.41 -17.71
N GLU A 641 -44.12 40.60 -17.92
CA GLU A 641 -42.70 40.72 -18.28
C GLU A 641 -41.79 40.24 -17.14
N ALA A 642 -42.10 40.71 -15.90
CA ALA A 642 -41.36 40.33 -14.70
C ALA A 642 -41.40 38.78 -14.44
N GLU A 643 -42.55 38.12 -14.67
CA GLU A 643 -42.70 36.68 -14.53
C GLU A 643 -41.80 35.93 -15.53
N GLY A 644 -41.82 36.35 -16.80
CA GLY A 644 -40.95 35.73 -17.84
C GLY A 644 -39.46 35.92 -17.53
N MET A 645 -39.02 37.11 -17.14
CA MET A 645 -37.62 37.43 -16.85
C MET A 645 -37.09 36.76 -15.55
N SER A 646 -37.98 36.46 -14.59
CA SER A 646 -37.58 35.89 -13.31
C SER A 646 -37.75 34.38 -13.21
N ALA A 647 -38.34 33.71 -14.18
CA ALA A 647 -38.68 32.27 -14.13
C ALA A 647 -37.48 31.38 -13.80
N GLU A 648 -36.34 31.56 -14.49
CA GLU A 648 -35.11 30.79 -14.24
C GLU A 648 -34.52 31.08 -12.85
N ASN A 649 -34.50 32.33 -12.42
CA ASN A 649 -34.01 32.69 -11.08
C ASN A 649 -34.90 32.07 -9.98
N ILE A 650 -36.22 32.04 -10.19
CA ILE A 650 -37.15 31.39 -9.24
C ILE A 650 -36.92 29.88 -9.20
N SER A 651 -36.62 29.23 -10.34
CA SER A 651 -36.26 27.82 -10.40
C SER A 651 -34.98 27.54 -9.60
N LEU A 652 -33.91 28.31 -9.80
CA LEU A 652 -32.66 28.22 -9.04
C LEU A 652 -32.87 28.47 -7.54
N ILE A 653 -33.67 29.44 -7.15
CA ILE A 653 -34.00 29.71 -5.75
C ILE A 653 -34.64 28.50 -5.07
N ARG A 654 -35.56 27.81 -5.76
CA ARG A 654 -36.20 26.60 -5.26
C ARG A 654 -35.19 25.45 -5.14
N GLU A 655 -34.40 25.23 -6.17
CA GLU A 655 -33.38 24.16 -6.15
C GLU A 655 -32.37 24.34 -5.01
N ILE A 656 -31.87 25.58 -4.78
CA ILE A 656 -30.96 25.89 -3.68
C ILE A 656 -31.65 25.61 -2.33
N ALA A 657 -32.93 26.05 -2.17
CA ALA A 657 -33.69 25.81 -0.95
C ALA A 657 -33.86 24.31 -0.64
N GLU A 658 -34.23 23.51 -1.64
CA GLU A 658 -34.44 22.08 -1.52
C GLU A 658 -33.12 21.37 -1.15
N ARG A 659 -32.02 21.68 -1.84
CA ARG A 659 -30.71 21.07 -1.58
C ARG A 659 -30.14 21.44 -0.22
N THR A 660 -30.25 22.71 0.18
CA THR A 660 -29.78 23.16 1.50
C THR A 660 -30.61 22.55 2.62
N ALA A 661 -31.94 22.44 2.46
CA ALA A 661 -32.81 21.76 3.42
C ALA A 661 -32.47 20.27 3.55
N TYR A 662 -32.21 19.59 2.41
CA TYR A 662 -31.80 18.20 2.39
C TYR A 662 -30.47 18.02 3.14
N ILE A 663 -29.44 18.82 2.81
CA ILE A 663 -28.12 18.76 3.42
C ILE A 663 -28.24 18.92 4.95
N LYS A 664 -28.94 19.95 5.43
CA LYS A 664 -29.12 20.19 6.87
C LYS A 664 -29.73 19.01 7.57
N LYS A 665 -30.87 18.52 7.04
CA LYS A 665 -31.57 17.36 7.62
C LYS A 665 -30.66 16.13 7.71
N HIS A 666 -29.97 15.80 6.60
CA HIS A 666 -29.15 14.58 6.56
C HIS A 666 -27.86 14.69 7.36
N VAL A 667 -27.32 15.88 7.57
CA VAL A 667 -26.24 16.13 8.53
C VAL A 667 -26.73 15.85 9.96
N ASP A 668 -27.93 16.35 10.33
CA ASP A 668 -28.50 16.08 11.64
C ASP A 668 -28.80 14.58 11.83
N ASP A 669 -29.41 13.93 10.83
CA ASP A 669 -29.67 12.49 10.83
C ASP A 669 -28.37 11.68 10.98
N MET A 670 -27.28 12.06 10.28
CA MET A 670 -25.96 11.46 10.38
C MET A 670 -25.34 11.63 11.77
N VAL A 671 -25.53 12.78 12.40
CA VAL A 671 -25.06 13.02 13.79
C VAL A 671 -25.79 12.08 14.77
N GLU A 672 -27.11 11.92 14.64
CA GLU A 672 -27.88 11.01 15.49
C GLU A 672 -27.52 9.55 15.23
N ALA A 673 -27.36 9.14 13.97
CA ALA A 673 -26.90 7.78 13.62
C ALA A 673 -25.54 7.48 14.26
N ARG A 674 -24.60 8.42 14.23
CA ARG A 674 -23.28 8.26 14.89
C ARG A 674 -23.42 8.13 16.42
N LYS A 675 -24.31 8.90 17.06
CA LYS A 675 -24.56 8.77 18.51
C LYS A 675 -25.09 7.38 18.85
N VAL A 676 -25.96 6.82 18.02
CA VAL A 676 -26.47 5.44 18.19
C VAL A 676 -25.35 4.42 18.01
N ALA A 677 -24.60 4.48 16.92
CA ALA A 677 -23.50 3.56 16.65
C ALA A 677 -22.41 3.59 17.73
N ASN A 678 -22.11 4.78 18.28
CA ASN A 678 -21.11 4.92 19.34
C ASN A 678 -21.47 4.23 20.66
N ARG A 679 -22.76 3.93 20.89
CA ARG A 679 -23.23 3.19 22.09
C ARG A 679 -23.04 1.68 21.98
N ILE A 680 -22.69 1.18 20.80
CA ILE A 680 -22.39 -0.24 20.60
C ILE A 680 -21.02 -0.53 21.21
N ASP A 681 -20.96 -1.46 22.16
CA ASP A 681 -19.71 -1.81 22.84
C ASP A 681 -18.82 -2.71 21.97
N ASN A 682 -19.43 -3.67 21.28
CA ASN A 682 -18.71 -4.59 20.39
C ASN A 682 -18.10 -3.83 19.18
N VAL A 683 -16.78 -3.90 19.04
CA VAL A 683 -16.00 -3.13 18.06
C VAL A 683 -16.38 -3.51 16.62
N ARG A 684 -16.57 -4.82 16.36
CA ARG A 684 -16.99 -5.33 15.04
C ARG A 684 -18.39 -4.84 14.67
N GLU A 685 -19.36 -4.98 15.57
CA GLU A 685 -20.74 -4.53 15.32
C GLU A 685 -20.80 -3.01 15.12
N LYS A 686 -20.00 -2.26 15.88
CA LYS A 686 -19.84 -0.82 15.69
C LYS A 686 -19.32 -0.49 14.30
N ALA A 687 -18.28 -1.18 13.82
CA ALA A 687 -17.72 -0.98 12.49
C ALA A 687 -18.74 -1.29 11.39
N ILE A 688 -19.54 -2.36 11.55
CA ILE A 688 -20.64 -2.70 10.61
C ILE A 688 -21.72 -1.60 10.64
N ALA A 689 -22.11 -1.10 11.82
CA ALA A 689 -23.09 -0.01 11.91
C ALA A 689 -22.60 1.28 11.23
N TYR A 690 -21.31 1.59 11.33
CA TYR A 690 -20.71 2.72 10.59
C TYR A 690 -20.71 2.49 9.09
N HIS A 691 -20.42 1.28 8.64
CA HIS A 691 -20.44 0.91 7.22
C HIS A 691 -21.87 1.00 6.64
N ASP A 692 -22.84 0.39 7.30
CA ASP A 692 -24.18 0.23 6.75
C ASP A 692 -25.03 1.49 6.87
N THR A 693 -24.78 2.33 7.88
CA THR A 693 -25.65 3.48 8.19
C THR A 693 -24.96 4.81 7.89
N ILE A 694 -23.74 5.04 8.39
CA ILE A 694 -23.09 6.35 8.31
C ILE A 694 -22.40 6.57 6.96
N ALA A 695 -21.66 5.60 6.45
CA ALA A 695 -20.94 5.74 5.19
C ALA A 695 -21.85 6.06 3.98
N PRO A 696 -23.04 5.45 3.81
CA PRO A 696 -23.96 5.84 2.75
C PRO A 696 -24.48 7.28 2.85
N MET A 697 -24.65 7.81 4.06
CA MET A 697 -25.08 9.19 4.28
C MET A 697 -24.06 10.21 3.76
N LEU A 698 -22.76 9.90 3.83
CA LEU A 698 -21.71 10.75 3.28
C LEU A 698 -21.92 10.99 1.78
N GLU A 699 -22.19 9.93 1.02
CA GLU A 699 -22.42 10.03 -0.42
C GLU A 699 -23.71 10.77 -0.77
N GLN A 700 -24.76 10.61 0.02
CA GLN A 700 -26.02 11.33 -0.15
C GLN A 700 -25.84 12.84 0.08
N ILE A 701 -25.18 13.22 1.16
CA ILE A 701 -24.89 14.63 1.45
C ILE A 701 -23.99 15.21 0.37
N ARG A 702 -22.91 14.51 0.00
CA ARG A 702 -21.99 14.90 -1.07
C ARG A 702 -22.72 15.19 -2.37
N TYR A 703 -23.63 14.34 -2.79
CA TYR A 703 -24.39 14.52 -4.05
C TYR A 703 -25.05 15.91 -4.11
N HIS A 704 -25.71 16.34 -3.04
CA HIS A 704 -26.36 17.64 -3.00
C HIS A 704 -25.39 18.80 -2.93
N ILE A 705 -24.26 18.64 -2.24
CA ILE A 705 -23.17 19.64 -2.22
C ILE A 705 -22.57 19.82 -3.61
N ASP A 706 -22.22 18.72 -4.30
CA ASP A 706 -21.63 18.74 -5.63
C ASP A 706 -22.57 19.41 -6.67
N LYS A 707 -23.88 19.26 -6.50
CA LYS A 707 -24.86 19.98 -7.32
C LYS A 707 -24.90 21.48 -6.99
N LEU A 708 -24.81 21.88 -5.72
CA LEU A 708 -24.70 23.28 -5.35
C LEU A 708 -23.40 23.92 -5.90
N GLU A 709 -22.31 23.19 -5.99
CA GLU A 709 -21.06 23.67 -6.58
C GLU A 709 -21.20 24.11 -8.05
N LEU A 710 -22.13 23.50 -8.79
CA LEU A 710 -22.40 23.83 -10.19
C LEU A 710 -23.23 25.10 -10.38
N ILE A 711 -24.12 25.41 -9.42
CA ILE A 711 -25.12 26.48 -9.57
C ILE A 711 -24.77 27.73 -8.78
N VAL A 712 -24.01 27.65 -7.69
CA VAL A 712 -23.59 28.80 -6.90
C VAL A 712 -22.52 29.57 -7.67
N ASP A 713 -22.62 30.91 -7.61
CA ASP A 713 -21.66 31.81 -8.24
C ASP A 713 -20.22 31.47 -7.87
N ASP A 714 -19.36 31.27 -8.88
CA ASP A 714 -17.99 30.85 -8.71
C ASP A 714 -17.15 31.85 -7.88
N GLN A 715 -17.47 33.14 -7.91
CA GLN A 715 -16.80 34.16 -7.09
C GLN A 715 -17.17 34.05 -5.61
N MET A 716 -18.32 33.48 -5.32
CA MET A 716 -18.80 33.28 -3.95
C MET A 716 -18.34 31.92 -3.37
N TRP A 717 -18.08 30.92 -4.22
CA TRP A 717 -17.65 29.60 -3.79
C TRP A 717 -16.25 29.63 -3.17
N THR A 718 -16.14 29.28 -1.90
CA THR A 718 -14.96 29.55 -1.07
C THR A 718 -13.89 28.45 -1.12
N LEU A 719 -14.25 27.23 -1.52
CA LEU A 719 -13.34 26.06 -1.50
C LEU A 719 -12.77 25.77 -2.89
N PRO A 720 -11.48 25.38 -3.01
CA PRO A 720 -10.89 24.97 -4.28
C PRO A 720 -11.67 23.83 -4.95
N LYS A 721 -11.92 23.97 -6.26
CA LYS A 721 -12.62 23.00 -7.09
C LYS A 721 -11.64 21.99 -7.68
N TYR A 722 -12.13 20.86 -8.20
CA TYR A 722 -11.31 19.82 -8.85
C TYR A 722 -10.42 20.37 -9.97
N ARG A 723 -10.92 21.32 -10.78
CA ARG A 723 -10.11 21.94 -11.84
C ARG A 723 -8.85 22.64 -11.31
N GLU A 724 -8.89 23.14 -10.08
CA GLU A 724 -7.74 23.80 -9.45
C GLU A 724 -6.82 22.79 -8.77
N LEU A 725 -7.41 21.80 -8.08
CA LEU A 725 -6.65 20.77 -7.37
C LEU A 725 -5.88 19.82 -8.31
N LEU A 726 -6.43 19.55 -9.51
CA LEU A 726 -5.92 18.55 -10.43
C LEU A 726 -5.09 19.11 -11.61
N PHE A 727 -5.22 20.41 -11.91
CA PHE A 727 -4.60 21.00 -13.10
C PHE A 727 -3.63 22.16 -12.81
N ILE A 728 -3.47 22.56 -11.55
CA ILE A 728 -2.44 23.53 -11.14
C ILE A 728 -1.24 22.75 -10.60
N ARG A 729 -0.11 22.83 -11.32
CA ARG A 729 1.11 22.02 -11.07
C ARG A 729 2.38 22.77 -11.46
#